data_6b4f1c62ea9462cf732239d58184c616
#
_entry.id   6b4f1c62ea9462cf732239d58184c616
#
_cell.length_a   1.000
_cell.length_b   1.000
_cell.length_c   1.000
_cell.angle_alpha   90.00
_cell.angle_beta   90.00
_cell.angle_gamma   90.00
#
_symmetry.space_group_name_H-M   'P 1'
#
loop_
_entity.id
_entity.type
_entity.pdbx_description
1 polymer ?
#
loop_
_entity_poly.entity_id
_entity_poly.type
_entity_poly.pdbx_seq_one_letter_code
_entity_poly.pdbx_strand_id
1 'polypeptide(L)'
;MRKSWNRLKHARFLLCLSLLNALLTLSVAQSVMASSLPSQQLDIAFDLAGHRLTGKSVITVPAQTAATITLSGLEIISLHLNTTPIQATKQLTILPTPQEQQVTISFQKTVADSQMDGLIDPSGIALTGLWHPQLDTACLYALAAAIPKQFAAISEAEEISDTVSGKTRTVRFRFSHPADSLNFVAGPYVVEQEPITPGQTLYSYFFAEDRELAAEYRKKTLAYLKRYQELIGPYPYKRFSIVENRLPTGYAIPTFTLLGQAVVRLPFITETSLGHEVLHSWFGNAVGVDASQGNWCEALTTYLADQAFAADKRTDAGFRKQQLITYQSYVGADNTKALKDFSGASNHVASGDKANRAVGYDKGSMLFHMLLREIGDAPFYAGLREFYARFRNQQATWQDLAASFSTSSHQNLEPFFSQWLNRADVPRLELADSLKEKDGQIELTLTIKQLQEKPYRLRLPLDIVTAKGKERREVTLTDTETKLTVSLADYPTLVIGDPDYDLMRSLAPEELPPTWSRFLGARERLAIIPETEDRQIYAPFIELLTSMDCPVKTASEATDKDLAGKSVIFLGTDSRLARSLLAPSTQSASGFSLEARENPLTPGQVAVLIASASAAETAAAAPKLAHYGKYSALHFNLGRVDRKTIAETDQGIRLAIDTPPWGIAMPQALSFAAIMEQIGDKRVVYVGESHTRNEDHLLQLRVIRGLFAQNPKLAIGMEMFSREAQPVLDRYVAGELSEKEFLKQSGYFSKWSFDYRLYREIINIARRNKLPIIALNQEKELVSKVFKEGAAALTAEELAKIPADRDLTLPGYRERITDVFAMHGQHSAPEQINGFFQAQALWDETMAESVTTFLTAHPESRMVVLAGQGHTDKATAIPPRVARRMPSIRQAVILNSENEALDQAEADYLIFSKPLELPPAAVLGVMLANTPEGPRVEGLTEKSKAGVAGIEKKDVILALDDEPVATIDDLKIILLGKEIGKQVTVRIKRKSGGWFRQEAILSIPVVL
;
A
#
# COMPACT_ATOMS: atom_id res chain seq x y z
N MET A 1 -53.47 -40.70 -40.85
CA MET A 1 -52.16 -40.10 -40.83
C MET A 1 -51.85 -39.03 -41.89
N ARG A 2 -52.56 -38.93 -43.05
CA ARG A 2 -52.27 -37.85 -44.07
C ARG A 2 -52.88 -36.48 -43.75
N LYS A 3 -53.80 -36.29 -42.83
CA LYS A 3 -54.38 -35.00 -42.46
C LYS A 3 -53.60 -34.26 -41.37
N SER A 4 -52.77 -34.93 -40.54
CA SER A 4 -51.88 -34.30 -39.52
C SER A 4 -50.58 -33.73 -40.11
N TRP A 5 -50.11 -34.31 -41.23
CA TRP A 5 -48.85 -33.87 -41.85
C TRP A 5 -48.98 -32.56 -42.63
N ASN A 6 -50.13 -32.24 -43.17
CA ASN A 6 -50.41 -30.97 -43.87
C ASN A 6 -50.57 -29.78 -42.85
N ARG A 7 -51.11 -30.03 -41.67
CA ARG A 7 -51.23 -29.01 -40.65
C ARG A 7 -49.81 -28.59 -40.07
N LEU A 8 -48.92 -29.56 -39.96
CA LEU A 8 -47.54 -29.26 -39.50
C LEU A 8 -46.72 -28.47 -40.58
N LYS A 9 -46.94 -28.69 -41.84
CA LYS A 9 -46.26 -27.92 -42.90
C LYS A 9 -46.78 -26.48 -42.99
N HIS A 10 -48.10 -26.27 -42.82
CA HIS A 10 -48.70 -24.90 -42.79
C HIS A 10 -48.25 -24.12 -41.51
N ALA A 11 -48.15 -24.76 -40.35
CA ALA A 11 -47.66 -24.13 -39.12
C ALA A 11 -46.18 -23.76 -39.22
N ARG A 12 -45.36 -24.61 -39.84
CA ARG A 12 -43.93 -24.29 -40.06
C ARG A 12 -43.73 -23.18 -41.09
N PHE A 13 -44.54 -23.11 -42.13
CA PHE A 13 -44.48 -22.05 -43.14
C PHE A 13 -44.92 -20.70 -42.56
N LEU A 14 -45.98 -20.68 -41.73
CA LEU A 14 -46.44 -19.47 -41.04
C LEU A 14 -45.42 -19.00 -39.96
N LEU A 15 -44.74 -19.95 -39.28
CA LEU A 15 -43.67 -19.60 -38.31
C LEU A 15 -42.42 -19.02 -39.01
N CYS A 16 -42.06 -19.57 -40.19
CA CYS A 16 -40.97 -19.02 -40.99
C CYS A 16 -41.28 -17.63 -41.56
N LEU A 17 -42.53 -17.40 -42.00
CA LEU A 17 -42.98 -16.11 -42.47
C LEU A 17 -43.00 -15.03 -41.36
N SER A 18 -43.45 -15.43 -40.14
CA SER A 18 -43.42 -14.53 -38.98
C SER A 18 -42.00 -14.23 -38.49
N LEU A 19 -41.07 -15.19 -38.52
CA LEU A 19 -39.64 -14.97 -38.24
C LEU A 19 -38.96 -14.13 -39.31
N LEU A 20 -39.31 -14.31 -40.59
CA LEU A 20 -38.78 -13.49 -41.69
C LEU A 20 -39.29 -12.03 -41.60
N ASN A 21 -40.55 -11.83 -41.24
CA ASN A 21 -41.12 -10.51 -40.97
C ASN A 21 -40.52 -9.86 -39.72
N ALA A 22 -40.28 -10.61 -38.63
CA ALA A 22 -39.60 -10.12 -37.45
C ALA A 22 -38.11 -9.71 -37.73
N LEU A 23 -37.43 -10.51 -38.55
CA LEU A 23 -36.05 -10.16 -39.01
C LEU A 23 -36.03 -8.95 -39.96
N LEU A 24 -37.02 -8.82 -40.85
CA LEU A 24 -37.16 -7.63 -41.69
C LEU A 24 -37.53 -6.36 -40.88
N THR A 25 -38.38 -6.49 -39.86
CA THR A 25 -38.72 -5.39 -38.96
C THR A 25 -37.58 -5.00 -38.08
N LEU A 26 -36.74 -5.97 -37.57
CA LEU A 26 -35.51 -5.65 -36.83
C LEU A 26 -34.45 -4.97 -37.73
N SER A 27 -34.28 -5.41 -38.97
CA SER A 27 -33.30 -4.77 -39.88
C SER A 27 -33.76 -3.37 -40.34
N VAL A 28 -35.06 -3.15 -40.49
CA VAL A 28 -35.63 -1.83 -40.77
C VAL A 28 -35.54 -0.94 -39.50
N ALA A 29 -35.77 -1.47 -38.30
CA ALA A 29 -35.61 -0.73 -37.05
C ALA A 29 -34.14 -0.32 -36.84
N GLN A 30 -33.17 -1.21 -37.11
CA GLN A 30 -31.77 -0.86 -37.03
C GLN A 30 -31.33 0.19 -38.08
N SER A 31 -31.86 0.13 -39.32
CA SER A 31 -31.58 1.16 -40.33
C SER A 31 -32.33 2.47 -40.05
N VAL A 32 -33.50 2.46 -39.39
CA VAL A 32 -34.22 3.65 -38.96
C VAL A 32 -33.54 4.29 -37.72
N MET A 33 -32.99 3.51 -36.78
CA MET A 33 -32.22 4.06 -35.69
C MET A 33 -30.88 4.69 -36.13
N ALA A 34 -30.21 4.13 -37.15
CA ALA A 34 -28.99 4.72 -37.72
C ALA A 34 -29.27 6.06 -38.49
N SER A 35 -30.51 6.33 -38.91
CA SER A 35 -30.97 7.56 -39.55
C SER A 35 -31.45 8.67 -38.57
N SER A 36 -31.45 8.40 -37.27
CA SER A 36 -32.01 9.29 -36.23
C SER A 36 -30.96 10.11 -35.46
N LEU A 37 -29.67 9.86 -35.67
CA LEU A 37 -28.62 10.59 -35.00
C LEU A 37 -28.20 11.83 -35.79
N PRO A 38 -27.86 12.93 -35.10
CA PRO A 38 -27.24 14.08 -35.76
C PRO A 38 -25.92 13.69 -36.41
N SER A 39 -25.52 14.45 -37.45
CA SER A 39 -24.21 14.30 -38.07
C SER A 39 -23.52 15.65 -38.20
N GLN A 40 -22.20 15.63 -38.11
CA GLN A 40 -21.37 16.81 -38.25
C GLN A 40 -20.26 16.59 -39.27
N GLN A 41 -20.24 17.41 -40.31
CA GLN A 41 -19.10 17.53 -41.23
C GLN A 41 -18.28 18.74 -40.83
N LEU A 42 -16.97 18.55 -40.62
CA LEU A 42 -16.05 19.55 -40.10
C LEU A 42 -14.86 19.70 -41.04
N ASP A 43 -14.66 20.91 -41.62
CA ASP A 43 -13.51 21.25 -42.43
C ASP A 43 -12.66 22.28 -41.67
N ILE A 44 -11.38 21.98 -41.42
CA ILE A 44 -10.50 22.85 -40.61
C ILE A 44 -9.16 23.13 -41.31
N ALA A 45 -8.59 24.28 -40.99
CA ALA A 45 -7.26 24.71 -41.45
C ALA A 45 -6.54 25.49 -40.34
N PHE A 46 -5.21 25.53 -40.37
CA PHE A 46 -4.38 26.05 -39.29
C PHE A 46 -3.43 27.15 -39.78
N ASP A 47 -3.32 28.18 -38.98
CA ASP A 47 -2.26 29.18 -38.99
C ASP A 47 -1.38 28.90 -37.74
N LEU A 48 -0.25 28.20 -37.95
CA LEU A 48 0.64 27.78 -36.85
C LEU A 48 1.36 28.95 -36.21
N ALA A 49 1.70 30.00 -37.00
CA ALA A 49 2.38 31.19 -36.49
C ALA A 49 1.44 32.12 -35.72
N GLY A 50 0.17 32.16 -36.13
CA GLY A 50 -0.87 32.90 -35.42
C GLY A 50 -1.61 32.13 -34.35
N HIS A 51 -1.17 30.88 -34.02
CA HIS A 51 -1.79 29.98 -33.00
C HIS A 51 -3.30 29.82 -33.21
N ARG A 52 -3.74 29.74 -34.46
CA ARG A 52 -5.17 29.88 -34.83
C ARG A 52 -5.62 28.75 -35.73
N LEU A 53 -6.84 28.24 -35.40
CA LEU A 53 -7.59 27.43 -36.35
C LEU A 53 -8.73 28.24 -36.99
N THR A 54 -9.09 27.91 -38.22
CA THR A 54 -10.31 28.33 -38.92
C THR A 54 -11.08 27.08 -39.31
N GLY A 55 -12.39 27.10 -39.17
CA GLY A 55 -13.21 25.93 -39.48
C GLY A 55 -14.59 26.27 -40.05
N LYS A 56 -15.11 25.32 -40.80
CA LYS A 56 -16.49 25.28 -41.23
C LYS A 56 -17.11 23.99 -40.72
N SER A 57 -18.20 24.11 -39.95
CA SER A 57 -18.99 23.00 -39.45
C SER A 57 -20.36 22.98 -40.14
N VAL A 58 -20.76 21.85 -40.64
CA VAL A 58 -22.13 21.60 -41.17
C VAL A 58 -22.73 20.52 -40.31
N ILE A 59 -23.69 20.89 -39.47
CA ILE A 59 -24.41 19.99 -38.56
C ILE A 59 -25.78 19.71 -39.15
N THR A 60 -26.10 18.44 -39.31
CA THR A 60 -27.40 17.96 -39.72
C THR A 60 -28.15 17.37 -38.55
N VAL A 61 -29.28 17.97 -38.18
CA VAL A 61 -30.19 17.54 -37.15
C VAL A 61 -31.39 16.83 -37.76
N PRO A 62 -31.64 15.55 -37.48
CA PRO A 62 -32.74 14.78 -38.03
C PRO A 62 -34.10 15.38 -37.71
N ALA A 63 -35.11 15.06 -38.51
CA ALA A 63 -36.51 15.45 -38.28
C ALA A 63 -36.96 14.98 -36.88
N GLN A 64 -37.80 15.78 -36.24
CA GLN A 64 -38.36 15.50 -34.88
C GLN A 64 -37.31 15.41 -33.75
N THR A 65 -36.06 15.88 -34.00
CA THR A 65 -34.97 15.84 -33.03
C THR A 65 -34.65 17.25 -32.53
N ALA A 66 -34.49 17.40 -31.20
CA ALA A 66 -33.92 18.60 -30.60
C ALA A 66 -32.43 18.43 -30.48
N ALA A 67 -31.67 19.53 -30.55
CA ALA A 67 -30.23 19.52 -30.33
C ALA A 67 -29.77 20.86 -29.73
N THR A 68 -28.77 20.84 -28.89
CA THR A 68 -28.10 22.03 -28.37
C THR A 68 -26.66 22.04 -28.88
N ILE A 69 -26.23 23.12 -29.47
CA ILE A 69 -24.88 23.30 -30.01
C ILE A 69 -24.13 24.31 -29.12
N THR A 70 -23.06 23.90 -28.49
CA THR A 70 -22.17 24.77 -27.72
C THR A 70 -21.19 25.47 -28.63
N LEU A 71 -21.15 26.82 -28.56
CA LEU A 71 -20.30 27.71 -29.34
C LEU A 71 -19.33 28.51 -28.43
N SER A 72 -19.35 28.30 -27.12
CA SER A 72 -18.53 29.01 -26.15
C SER A 72 -17.05 28.90 -26.48
N GLY A 73 -16.32 30.01 -26.41
CA GLY A 73 -14.87 30.05 -26.68
C GLY A 73 -14.49 29.96 -28.17
N LEU A 74 -15.47 30.04 -29.08
CA LEU A 74 -15.27 30.14 -30.50
C LEU A 74 -15.66 31.56 -30.97
N GLU A 75 -14.88 32.09 -31.89
CA GLU A 75 -15.24 33.31 -32.62
C GLU A 75 -16.03 32.91 -33.86
N ILE A 76 -17.33 33.27 -33.88
CA ILE A 76 -18.23 32.86 -34.96
C ILE A 76 -18.19 33.91 -36.08
N ILE A 77 -17.76 33.49 -37.26
CA ILE A 77 -17.66 34.33 -38.45
C ILE A 77 -19.02 34.40 -39.16
N SER A 78 -19.72 33.27 -39.30
CA SER A 78 -21.07 33.20 -39.83
C SER A 78 -21.83 32.02 -39.27
N LEU A 79 -23.14 32.20 -39.10
CA LEU A 79 -24.05 31.16 -38.59
C LEU A 79 -25.36 31.18 -39.37
N HIS A 80 -25.73 30.04 -39.92
CA HIS A 80 -26.96 29.88 -40.70
C HIS A 80 -27.73 28.65 -40.20
N LEU A 81 -29.03 28.81 -40.01
CA LEU A 81 -29.98 27.70 -39.87
C LEU A 81 -30.66 27.49 -41.21
N ASN A 82 -30.43 26.33 -41.83
CA ASN A 82 -30.76 26.07 -43.24
C ASN A 82 -30.05 27.12 -44.13
N THR A 83 -30.79 28.02 -44.78
CA THR A 83 -30.24 29.11 -45.58
C THR A 83 -30.35 30.48 -44.89
N THR A 84 -30.96 30.53 -43.70
CA THR A 84 -31.25 31.81 -43.01
C THR A 84 -30.13 32.16 -42.06
N PRO A 85 -29.50 33.33 -42.14
CA PRO A 85 -28.52 33.80 -41.18
C PRO A 85 -29.20 34.05 -39.82
N ILE A 86 -28.57 33.61 -38.75
CA ILE A 86 -29.03 33.79 -37.36
C ILE A 86 -27.91 34.38 -36.52
N GLN A 87 -28.28 35.02 -35.39
CA GLN A 87 -27.31 35.60 -34.47
C GLN A 87 -26.61 34.55 -33.67
N ALA A 88 -25.30 34.65 -33.51
CA ALA A 88 -24.49 33.77 -32.70
C ALA A 88 -24.73 34.01 -31.21
N THR A 89 -24.91 32.93 -30.46
CA THR A 89 -25.03 32.88 -29.01
C THR A 89 -24.01 31.90 -28.45
N LYS A 90 -23.77 31.88 -27.13
CA LYS A 90 -22.87 30.89 -26.54
C LYS A 90 -23.37 29.45 -26.66
N GLN A 91 -24.66 29.27 -26.73
CA GLN A 91 -25.37 28.02 -27.01
C GLN A 91 -26.49 28.28 -28.00
N LEU A 92 -26.65 27.38 -28.97
CA LEU A 92 -27.73 27.44 -29.97
C LEU A 92 -28.63 26.22 -29.77
N THR A 93 -29.88 26.43 -29.42
CA THR A 93 -30.88 25.36 -29.32
C THR A 93 -31.66 25.22 -30.61
N ILE A 94 -31.64 24.02 -31.19
CA ILE A 94 -32.43 23.65 -32.37
C ILE A 94 -33.68 22.92 -31.89
N LEU A 95 -34.83 23.50 -32.20
CA LEU A 95 -36.12 22.91 -31.84
C LEU A 95 -36.52 21.83 -32.86
N PRO A 96 -37.24 20.77 -32.45
CA PRO A 96 -37.70 19.72 -33.34
C PRO A 96 -38.63 20.28 -34.44
N THR A 97 -38.39 19.87 -35.67
CA THR A 97 -39.26 20.19 -36.83
C THR A 97 -39.61 18.92 -37.60
N PRO A 98 -40.69 18.94 -38.40
CA PRO A 98 -41.05 17.79 -39.22
C PRO A 98 -40.02 17.43 -40.31
N GLN A 99 -39.07 18.33 -40.58
CA GLN A 99 -38.03 18.18 -41.59
C GLN A 99 -36.67 18.23 -40.94
N GLU A 100 -35.67 17.61 -41.57
CA GLU A 100 -34.27 17.74 -41.22
C GLU A 100 -33.82 19.20 -41.28
N GLN A 101 -32.98 19.61 -40.32
CA GLN A 101 -32.43 20.97 -40.24
C GLN A 101 -30.92 20.93 -40.37
N GLN A 102 -30.38 21.89 -41.08
CA GLN A 102 -28.94 22.04 -41.28
C GLN A 102 -28.44 23.34 -40.65
N VAL A 103 -27.40 23.22 -39.76
CA VAL A 103 -26.73 24.36 -39.17
C VAL A 103 -25.34 24.49 -39.78
N THR A 104 -25.06 25.58 -40.45
CA THR A 104 -23.76 25.86 -41.03
C THR A 104 -23.08 26.97 -40.25
N ILE A 105 -21.89 26.68 -39.72
CA ILE A 105 -21.13 27.54 -38.83
C ILE A 105 -19.71 27.72 -39.41
N SER A 106 -19.33 28.95 -39.73
CA SER A 106 -17.94 29.30 -39.98
C SER A 106 -17.38 29.95 -38.72
N PHE A 107 -16.25 29.50 -38.26
CA PHE A 107 -15.68 29.90 -36.97
C PHE A 107 -14.15 29.96 -37.00
N GLN A 108 -13.59 30.65 -36.06
CA GLN A 108 -12.16 30.59 -35.75
C GLN A 108 -11.92 30.51 -34.24
N LYS A 109 -10.74 30.01 -33.89
CA LYS A 109 -10.28 29.93 -32.48
C LYS A 109 -8.79 30.17 -32.43
N THR A 110 -8.37 31.08 -31.56
CA THR A 110 -6.97 31.25 -31.21
C THR A 110 -6.69 30.48 -29.91
N VAL A 111 -5.65 29.68 -29.91
CA VAL A 111 -5.16 28.90 -28.75
C VAL A 111 -3.93 29.63 -28.24
N ALA A 112 -4.07 30.35 -27.13
CA ALA A 112 -2.96 31.04 -26.48
C ALA A 112 -1.92 30.02 -25.96
N ASP A 113 -0.63 30.46 -25.84
CA ASP A 113 0.49 29.62 -25.48
C ASP A 113 0.21 28.77 -24.20
N SER A 114 0.50 27.47 -24.29
CA SER A 114 0.55 26.49 -23.21
C SER A 114 -0.70 26.33 -22.34
N GLN A 115 -1.90 26.30 -22.90
CA GLN A 115 -3.08 25.80 -22.17
C GLN A 115 -3.09 24.25 -22.16
N MET A 116 -3.51 23.65 -21.06
CA MET A 116 -3.57 22.18 -20.91
C MET A 116 -4.43 21.48 -22.00
N ASP A 117 -5.39 22.23 -22.62
CA ASP A 117 -6.39 21.70 -23.54
C ASP A 117 -6.11 22.02 -25.03
N GLY A 118 -5.02 22.70 -25.34
CA GLY A 118 -4.76 23.06 -26.72
C GLY A 118 -3.34 23.58 -26.99
N LEU A 119 -2.86 23.21 -28.17
CA LEU A 119 -1.60 23.67 -28.74
C LEU A 119 -1.81 23.83 -30.24
N ILE A 120 -1.42 24.98 -30.80
CA ILE A 120 -1.30 25.20 -32.26
C ILE A 120 -0.02 25.98 -32.49
N ASP A 121 1.06 25.29 -32.87
CA ASP A 121 2.35 25.94 -33.18
C ASP A 121 3.16 25.11 -34.20
N PRO A 122 4.36 25.58 -34.61
CA PRO A 122 5.22 24.83 -35.53
C PRO A 122 5.73 23.48 -35.00
N SER A 123 5.67 23.19 -33.67
CA SER A 123 6.07 21.92 -33.08
C SER A 123 4.96 20.87 -33.14
N GLY A 124 3.71 21.29 -33.24
CA GLY A 124 2.55 20.43 -33.36
C GLY A 124 1.21 21.10 -33.11
N ILE A 125 0.17 20.32 -33.26
CA ILE A 125 -1.22 20.69 -32.99
C ILE A 125 -1.78 19.64 -32.02
N ALA A 126 -2.43 20.09 -30.96
CA ALA A 126 -3.16 19.23 -30.05
C ALA A 126 -4.43 19.95 -29.56
N LEU A 127 -5.59 19.40 -29.87
CA LEU A 127 -6.88 19.96 -29.54
C LEU A 127 -7.74 18.87 -28.88
N THR A 128 -7.96 18.99 -27.57
CA THR A 128 -8.68 17.99 -26.75
C THR A 128 -9.90 18.55 -26.00
N GLY A 129 -10.14 19.86 -26.10
CA GLY A 129 -11.27 20.50 -25.42
C GLY A 129 -12.34 21.02 -26.39
N LEU A 130 -13.01 22.09 -26.01
CA LEU A 130 -14.00 22.79 -26.88
C LEU A 130 -13.29 23.61 -27.96
N TRP A 131 -12.92 22.98 -29.07
CA TRP A 131 -12.23 23.62 -30.19
C TRP A 131 -13.07 23.74 -31.46
N HIS A 132 -14.24 23.09 -31.52
CA HIS A 132 -15.21 23.15 -32.60
C HIS A 132 -16.64 23.30 -32.05
N PRO A 133 -17.66 23.68 -32.86
CA PRO A 133 -19.05 23.62 -32.46
C PRO A 133 -19.41 22.20 -32.00
N GLN A 134 -19.88 22.02 -30.75
CA GLN A 134 -20.12 20.73 -30.15
C GLN A 134 -21.60 20.52 -29.81
N LEU A 135 -22.14 19.39 -30.26
CA LEU A 135 -23.48 18.96 -29.89
C LEU A 135 -23.50 18.46 -28.43
N ASP A 136 -24.65 18.62 -27.77
CA ASP A 136 -24.91 18.08 -26.43
C ASP A 136 -25.25 16.58 -26.43
N THR A 137 -25.33 15.97 -27.59
CA THR A 137 -25.61 14.55 -27.84
C THR A 137 -24.58 13.95 -28.78
N ALA A 138 -24.34 12.65 -28.64
CA ALA A 138 -23.45 11.92 -29.54
C ALA A 138 -23.92 12.04 -30.99
N CYS A 139 -22.97 12.27 -31.91
CA CYS A 139 -23.26 12.40 -33.34
C CYS A 139 -22.24 11.66 -34.22
N LEU A 140 -22.57 11.49 -35.50
CA LEU A 140 -21.66 10.92 -36.48
C LEU A 140 -20.76 12.02 -37.08
N TYR A 141 -19.45 11.84 -37.06
CA TYR A 141 -18.46 12.82 -37.47
C TYR A 141 -17.78 12.47 -38.82
N ALA A 142 -17.57 13.47 -39.63
CA ALA A 142 -16.62 13.48 -40.73
C ALA A 142 -15.74 14.72 -40.62
N LEU A 143 -14.41 14.52 -40.53
CA LEU A 143 -13.46 15.62 -40.39
C LEU A 143 -12.50 15.66 -41.56
N ALA A 144 -12.27 16.84 -42.11
CA ALA A 144 -11.18 17.14 -43.07
C ALA A 144 -10.30 18.24 -42.48
N ALA A 145 -8.99 17.99 -42.40
CA ALA A 145 -8.02 18.91 -41.82
C ALA A 145 -6.90 19.24 -42.82
N ALA A 146 -6.69 20.52 -43.09
CA ALA A 146 -5.58 21.02 -43.89
C ALA A 146 -4.38 21.35 -42.96
N ILE A 147 -3.30 20.59 -43.09
CA ILE A 147 -2.09 20.68 -42.26
C ILE A 147 -0.82 20.85 -43.12
N PRO A 148 0.33 21.24 -42.56
CA PRO A 148 1.60 21.20 -43.26
C PRO A 148 1.92 19.83 -43.83
N LYS A 149 2.53 19.78 -45.01
CA LYS A 149 2.85 18.51 -45.71
C LYS A 149 3.65 17.51 -44.86
N GLN A 150 4.55 18.05 -44.03
CA GLN A 150 5.42 17.22 -43.15
C GLN A 150 4.73 16.70 -41.89
N PHE A 151 3.53 17.14 -41.58
CA PHE A 151 2.76 16.66 -40.44
C PHE A 151 1.98 15.40 -40.80
N ALA A 152 1.87 14.48 -39.84
CA ALA A 152 0.85 13.46 -39.82
C ALA A 152 -0.19 13.83 -38.77
N ALA A 153 -1.45 13.43 -38.96
CA ALA A 153 -2.54 13.75 -38.04
C ALA A 153 -3.32 12.52 -37.64
N ILE A 154 -3.94 12.59 -36.43
CA ILE A 154 -4.83 11.60 -35.86
C ILE A 154 -6.06 12.28 -35.24
N SER A 155 -7.19 11.65 -35.38
CA SER A 155 -8.48 11.95 -34.74
C SER A 155 -9.23 10.62 -34.56
N GLU A 156 -10.39 10.65 -33.92
CA GLU A 156 -11.29 9.50 -33.87
C GLU A 156 -11.63 9.06 -35.31
N ALA A 157 -11.12 7.90 -35.71
CA ALA A 157 -11.39 7.41 -37.07
C ALA A 157 -11.05 5.93 -37.21
N GLU A 158 -11.85 5.23 -37.99
CA GLU A 158 -11.49 3.91 -38.50
C GLU A 158 -10.86 3.96 -39.89
N GLU A 159 -11.17 5.02 -40.65
CA GLU A 159 -10.64 5.24 -41.98
C GLU A 159 -9.98 6.63 -42.05
N ILE A 160 -8.71 6.64 -42.43
CA ILE A 160 -7.93 7.86 -42.64
C ILE A 160 -7.38 7.84 -44.06
N SER A 161 -7.62 8.91 -44.78
CA SER A 161 -7.06 9.13 -46.13
C SER A 161 -6.51 10.54 -46.24
N ASP A 162 -5.49 10.71 -47.05
CA ASP A 162 -4.91 12.03 -47.29
C ASP A 162 -4.59 12.33 -48.76
N THR A 163 -4.50 13.62 -49.05
CA THR A 163 -4.07 14.14 -50.35
C THR A 163 -3.08 15.27 -50.12
N VAL A 164 -2.00 15.31 -50.87
CA VAL A 164 -0.97 16.35 -50.77
C VAL A 164 -1.05 17.27 -51.96
N SER A 165 -1.16 18.60 -51.73
CA SER A 165 -1.14 19.62 -52.76
C SER A 165 -0.18 20.73 -52.32
N GLY A 166 0.94 20.88 -53.04
CA GLY A 166 1.98 21.86 -52.73
C GLY A 166 2.59 21.63 -51.31
N LYS A 167 2.41 22.62 -50.43
CA LYS A 167 2.90 22.58 -49.04
C LYS A 167 1.83 22.08 -48.03
N THR A 168 0.63 21.77 -48.51
CA THR A 168 -0.51 21.38 -47.68
C THR A 168 -0.85 19.92 -47.88
N ARG A 169 -1.09 19.21 -46.77
CA ARG A 169 -1.71 17.86 -46.70
C ARG A 169 -3.13 18.05 -46.19
N THR A 170 -4.12 17.54 -46.91
CA THR A 170 -5.50 17.44 -46.40
C THR A 170 -5.75 16.02 -45.96
N VAL A 171 -5.97 15.83 -44.66
CA VAL A 171 -6.27 14.53 -44.06
C VAL A 171 -7.77 14.47 -43.81
N ARG A 172 -8.40 13.35 -44.18
CA ARG A 172 -9.82 13.06 -43.96
C ARG A 172 -9.99 11.91 -43.03
N PHE A 173 -10.85 12.09 -42.03
CA PHE A 173 -11.16 11.15 -40.99
C PHE A 173 -12.62 10.75 -41.05
N ARG A 174 -12.89 9.46 -40.97
CA ARG A 174 -14.23 8.92 -40.91
C ARG A 174 -14.34 7.95 -39.74
N PHE A 175 -15.28 8.24 -38.84
CA PHE A 175 -15.60 7.42 -37.73
C PHE A 175 -17.04 6.91 -37.86
N SER A 176 -17.22 5.58 -37.81
CA SER A 176 -18.52 4.94 -38.11
C SER A 176 -19.42 4.83 -36.88
N HIS A 177 -18.95 5.29 -35.73
CA HIS A 177 -19.65 5.21 -34.43
C HIS A 177 -19.99 6.61 -33.95
N PRO A 178 -21.08 6.78 -33.19
CA PRO A 178 -21.38 8.06 -32.54
C PRO A 178 -20.27 8.44 -31.56
N ALA A 179 -19.96 9.71 -31.48
CA ALA A 179 -19.01 10.28 -30.52
C ALA A 179 -19.56 11.58 -29.93
N ASP A 180 -19.23 11.85 -28.67
CA ASP A 180 -19.69 13.06 -27.96
C ASP A 180 -18.82 14.28 -28.29
N SER A 181 -17.56 14.06 -28.70
CA SER A 181 -16.61 15.11 -29.07
C SER A 181 -15.55 14.55 -30.01
N LEU A 182 -14.77 15.44 -30.62
CA LEU A 182 -13.58 15.09 -31.39
C LEU A 182 -12.32 15.64 -30.77
N ASN A 183 -11.27 14.82 -30.81
CA ASN A 183 -9.90 15.23 -30.52
C ASN A 183 -9.11 15.28 -31.81
N PHE A 184 -8.25 16.26 -31.95
CA PHE A 184 -7.40 16.38 -33.14
C PHE A 184 -5.96 16.65 -32.75
N VAL A 185 -5.05 15.81 -33.24
CA VAL A 185 -3.62 15.94 -32.97
C VAL A 185 -2.86 15.82 -34.29
N ALA A 186 -1.89 16.69 -34.51
CA ALA A 186 -1.02 16.61 -35.66
C ALA A 186 0.39 17.13 -35.35
N GLY A 187 1.39 16.54 -35.98
CA GLY A 187 2.77 16.92 -35.77
C GLY A 187 3.72 16.25 -36.75
N PRO A 188 5.04 16.53 -36.63
CA PRO A 188 6.09 15.93 -37.47
C PRO A 188 6.40 14.49 -36.97
N TYR A 189 5.38 13.64 -36.95
CA TYR A 189 5.47 12.29 -36.46
C TYR A 189 6.22 11.35 -37.40
N VAL A 190 6.98 10.43 -36.82
CA VAL A 190 7.38 9.17 -37.44
C VAL A 190 6.25 8.19 -37.20
N VAL A 191 5.59 7.74 -38.26
CA VAL A 191 4.46 6.81 -38.16
C VAL A 191 4.91 5.42 -38.57
N GLU A 192 4.70 4.46 -37.66
CA GLU A 192 4.98 3.06 -37.89
C GLU A 192 3.72 2.21 -37.61
N GLN A 193 3.61 1.03 -38.25
CA GLN A 193 2.41 0.21 -38.11
C GLN A 193 2.72 -1.28 -38.03
N GLU A 194 1.82 -2.01 -37.40
CA GLU A 194 1.83 -3.47 -37.26
C GLU A 194 0.41 -4.04 -37.32
N PRO A 195 0.19 -5.26 -37.86
CA PRO A 195 -1.13 -5.88 -37.85
C PRO A 195 -1.51 -6.31 -36.42
N ILE A 196 -2.79 -6.10 -36.03
CA ILE A 196 -3.40 -6.66 -34.82
C ILE A 196 -4.01 -8.02 -35.18
N THR A 197 -4.97 -7.99 -36.11
CA THR A 197 -5.63 -9.15 -36.71
C THR A 197 -5.93 -8.82 -38.19
N PRO A 198 -6.37 -9.78 -39.03
CA PRO A 198 -6.83 -9.45 -40.38
C PRO A 198 -7.91 -8.34 -40.35
N GLY A 199 -7.61 -7.23 -40.98
CA GLY A 199 -8.48 -6.04 -41.03
C GLY A 199 -8.34 -5.06 -39.85
N GLN A 200 -7.45 -5.32 -38.90
CA GLN A 200 -7.15 -4.42 -37.79
C GLN A 200 -5.66 -4.08 -37.73
N THR A 201 -5.31 -2.81 -37.57
CA THR A 201 -3.91 -2.35 -37.62
C THR A 201 -3.60 -1.46 -36.39
N LEU A 202 -2.43 -1.70 -35.79
CA LEU A 202 -1.83 -0.87 -34.76
C LEU A 202 -0.88 0.13 -35.39
N TYR A 203 -0.97 1.39 -34.97
CA TYR A 203 -0.10 2.47 -35.40
C TYR A 203 0.63 3.07 -34.20
N SER A 204 1.81 3.63 -34.41
CA SER A 204 2.52 4.47 -33.46
C SER A 204 2.87 5.80 -34.10
N TYR A 205 2.57 6.90 -33.44
CA TYR A 205 2.86 8.28 -33.83
C TYR A 205 3.82 8.85 -32.78
N PHE A 206 5.12 8.77 -33.06
CA PHE A 206 6.15 9.30 -32.18
C PHE A 206 6.93 10.39 -32.84
N PHE A 207 7.39 11.37 -32.06
CA PHE A 207 8.33 12.35 -32.59
C PHE A 207 9.69 11.72 -32.88
N ALA A 208 10.48 12.32 -33.73
CA ALA A 208 11.75 11.74 -34.17
C ALA A 208 12.72 11.50 -33.02
N GLU A 209 12.72 12.34 -31.99
CA GLU A 209 13.53 12.24 -30.81
C GLU A 209 13.19 11.06 -29.90
N ASP A 210 11.94 10.55 -29.96
CA ASP A 210 11.44 9.46 -29.13
C ASP A 210 11.07 8.19 -29.93
N ARG A 211 11.44 8.17 -31.20
CA ARG A 211 11.14 7.06 -32.13
C ARG A 211 11.56 5.69 -31.59
N GLU A 212 12.69 5.63 -30.87
CA GLU A 212 13.22 4.36 -30.35
C GLU A 212 12.26 3.70 -29.35
N LEU A 213 11.41 4.47 -28.67
CA LEU A 213 10.40 3.97 -27.74
C LEU A 213 9.23 3.27 -28.44
N ALA A 214 8.92 3.66 -29.68
CA ALA A 214 7.73 3.22 -30.42
C ALA A 214 7.61 1.68 -30.53
N ALA A 215 8.72 0.97 -30.72
CA ALA A 215 8.73 -0.49 -30.88
C ALA A 215 8.25 -1.20 -29.60
N GLU A 216 8.74 -0.79 -28.42
CA GLU A 216 8.30 -1.37 -27.15
C GLU A 216 6.84 -1.02 -26.84
N TYR A 217 6.42 0.20 -27.11
CA TYR A 217 5.02 0.60 -26.97
C TYR A 217 4.08 -0.25 -27.85
N ARG A 218 4.43 -0.50 -29.13
CA ARG A 218 3.61 -1.37 -30.02
C ARG A 218 3.57 -2.81 -29.49
N LYS A 219 4.72 -3.38 -29.13
CA LYS A 219 4.81 -4.73 -28.58
C LYS A 219 3.90 -4.90 -27.36
N LYS A 220 3.95 -3.97 -26.41
CA LYS A 220 3.11 -4.02 -25.20
C LYS A 220 1.64 -3.82 -25.53
N THR A 221 1.32 -2.90 -26.39
CA THR A 221 -0.07 -2.67 -26.84
C THR A 221 -0.67 -3.91 -27.49
N LEU A 222 0.07 -4.61 -28.37
CA LEU A 222 -0.39 -5.88 -28.95
C LEU A 222 -0.67 -6.95 -27.88
N ALA A 223 0.17 -7.04 -26.86
CA ALA A 223 -0.04 -7.95 -25.75
C ALA A 223 -1.30 -7.61 -24.96
N TYR A 224 -1.56 -6.33 -24.68
CA TYR A 224 -2.76 -5.86 -24.00
C TYR A 224 -4.03 -6.06 -24.83
N LEU A 225 -3.99 -5.72 -26.12
CA LEU A 225 -5.10 -5.96 -27.04
C LEU A 225 -5.48 -7.45 -27.09
N LYS A 226 -4.48 -8.34 -27.19
CA LYS A 226 -4.70 -9.79 -27.15
C LYS A 226 -5.35 -10.20 -25.84
N ARG A 227 -4.79 -9.79 -24.68
CA ARG A 227 -5.31 -10.10 -23.35
C ARG A 227 -6.77 -9.71 -23.20
N TYR A 228 -7.13 -8.49 -23.58
CA TYR A 228 -8.49 -7.99 -23.42
C TYR A 228 -9.47 -8.60 -24.41
N GLN A 229 -9.02 -8.94 -25.60
CA GLN A 229 -9.84 -9.72 -26.54
C GLN A 229 -10.21 -11.11 -25.99
N GLU A 230 -9.27 -11.77 -25.31
CA GLU A 230 -9.51 -13.08 -24.69
C GLU A 230 -10.43 -12.97 -23.48
N LEU A 231 -10.30 -11.92 -22.67
CA LEU A 231 -11.07 -11.74 -21.44
C LEU A 231 -12.49 -11.21 -21.69
N ILE A 232 -12.65 -10.26 -22.63
CA ILE A 232 -13.86 -9.45 -22.78
C ILE A 232 -14.54 -9.74 -24.13
N GLY A 233 -13.79 -9.83 -25.20
CA GLY A 233 -14.30 -10.00 -26.56
C GLY A 233 -13.55 -9.18 -27.60
N PRO A 234 -13.96 -9.24 -28.87
CA PRO A 234 -13.23 -8.64 -29.98
C PRO A 234 -12.96 -7.14 -29.75
N TYR A 235 -11.77 -6.69 -30.15
CA TYR A 235 -11.44 -5.26 -30.18
C TYR A 235 -12.43 -4.51 -31.06
N PRO A 236 -13.02 -3.39 -30.59
CA PRO A 236 -14.21 -2.81 -31.24
C PRO A 236 -13.95 -2.11 -32.57
N TYR A 237 -12.70 -1.69 -32.87
CA TYR A 237 -12.40 -0.81 -34.00
C TYR A 237 -11.46 -1.46 -35.02
N LYS A 238 -11.30 -0.85 -36.20
CA LYS A 238 -10.40 -1.32 -37.27
C LYS A 238 -8.94 -0.94 -37.03
N ARG A 239 -8.69 0.04 -36.16
CA ARG A 239 -7.35 0.53 -35.86
C ARG A 239 -7.22 0.91 -34.38
N PHE A 240 -6.00 0.81 -33.89
CA PHE A 240 -5.57 1.46 -32.63
C PHE A 240 -4.31 2.27 -32.90
N SER A 241 -4.12 3.40 -32.23
CA SER A 241 -2.91 4.21 -32.36
C SER A 241 -2.38 4.65 -31.02
N ILE A 242 -1.06 4.60 -30.86
CA ILE A 242 -0.35 5.19 -29.72
C ILE A 242 0.21 6.51 -30.21
N VAL A 243 -0.18 7.60 -29.57
CA VAL A 243 0.14 8.95 -30.06
C VAL A 243 0.89 9.72 -28.98
N GLU A 244 2.11 10.10 -29.26
CA GLU A 244 2.88 11.03 -28.44
C GLU A 244 2.35 12.47 -28.61
N ASN A 245 2.29 13.23 -27.50
CA ASN A 245 1.78 14.60 -27.49
C ASN A 245 2.77 15.55 -26.81
N ARG A 246 2.84 16.79 -27.24
CA ARG A 246 3.64 17.84 -26.59
C ARG A 246 3.06 18.29 -25.26
N LEU A 247 1.74 18.18 -25.08
CA LEU A 247 1.07 18.50 -23.82
C LEU A 247 1.16 17.32 -22.82
N PRO A 248 1.13 17.59 -21.51
CA PRO A 248 1.21 16.56 -20.48
C PRO A 248 -0.12 15.82 -20.34
N THR A 249 -0.47 15.00 -21.33
CA THR A 249 -1.73 14.28 -21.44
C THR A 249 -1.58 12.80 -21.15
N GLY A 250 -2.68 12.14 -20.72
CA GLY A 250 -2.86 10.71 -20.65
C GLY A 250 -4.35 10.46 -20.88
N TYR A 251 -4.76 10.22 -22.13
CA TYR A 251 -6.16 10.06 -22.51
C TYR A 251 -6.37 8.83 -23.37
N ALA A 252 -7.42 8.08 -23.05
CA ALA A 252 -7.96 7.03 -23.89
C ALA A 252 -9.10 7.59 -24.75
N ILE A 253 -8.88 7.63 -26.02
CA ILE A 253 -9.80 8.17 -27.00
C ILE A 253 -10.23 7.01 -27.93
N PRO A 254 -11.45 6.97 -28.48
CA PRO A 254 -11.80 5.96 -29.46
C PRO A 254 -10.75 5.87 -30.57
N THR A 255 -10.19 4.68 -30.78
CA THR A 255 -9.14 4.35 -31.76
C THR A 255 -7.71 4.80 -31.44
N PHE A 256 -7.46 5.56 -30.36
CA PHE A 256 -6.09 5.90 -29.97
C PHE A 256 -5.94 6.27 -28.52
N THR A 257 -4.70 6.17 -28.02
CA THR A 257 -4.30 6.77 -26.74
C THR A 257 -3.35 7.93 -26.98
N LEU A 258 -3.54 9.01 -26.21
CA LEU A 258 -2.76 10.23 -26.32
C LEU A 258 -1.90 10.41 -25.06
N LEU A 259 -0.59 10.26 -25.18
CA LEU A 259 0.37 10.27 -24.08
C LEU A 259 1.34 11.44 -24.23
N GLY A 260 1.46 12.24 -23.19
CA GLY A 260 2.41 13.35 -23.16
C GLY A 260 3.86 12.90 -23.32
N GLN A 261 4.69 13.69 -24.01
CA GLN A 261 6.10 13.39 -24.27
C GLN A 261 6.89 13.08 -23.00
N ALA A 262 6.67 13.84 -21.93
CA ALA A 262 7.29 13.54 -20.62
C ALA A 262 6.84 12.20 -20.05
N VAL A 263 5.61 11.75 -20.34
CA VAL A 263 5.04 10.50 -19.87
C VAL A 263 5.62 9.32 -20.63
N VAL A 264 5.68 9.39 -21.97
CA VAL A 264 6.20 8.25 -22.77
C VAL A 264 7.65 7.91 -22.47
N ARG A 265 8.44 8.84 -21.92
CA ARG A 265 9.83 8.65 -21.52
C ARG A 265 9.98 7.96 -20.15
N LEU A 266 8.90 7.80 -19.39
CA LEU A 266 8.93 7.11 -18.10
C LEU A 266 8.94 5.59 -18.33
N PRO A 267 9.92 4.85 -17.80
CA PRO A 267 10.14 3.45 -18.18
C PRO A 267 9.03 2.50 -17.70
N PHE A 268 8.17 2.94 -16.79
CA PHE A 268 7.11 2.08 -16.23
C PHE A 268 5.75 2.25 -16.93
N ILE A 269 5.57 3.23 -17.79
CA ILE A 269 4.27 3.52 -18.45
C ILE A 269 3.80 2.33 -19.29
N THR A 270 4.70 1.67 -20.00
CA THR A 270 4.38 0.50 -20.82
C THR A 270 3.91 -0.71 -19.98
N GLU A 271 4.24 -0.74 -18.68
CA GLU A 271 3.88 -1.81 -17.73
C GLU A 271 2.69 -1.43 -16.82
N THR A 272 2.17 -0.23 -16.95
CA THR A 272 1.12 0.31 -16.08
C THR A 272 0.05 1.04 -16.91
N SER A 273 0.14 2.37 -17.03
CA SER A 273 -0.88 3.22 -17.62
C SER A 273 -1.24 2.87 -19.07
N LEU A 274 -0.29 2.40 -19.88
CA LEU A 274 -0.58 2.05 -21.27
C LEU A 274 -1.68 0.96 -21.36
N GLY A 275 -1.60 -0.07 -20.53
CA GLY A 275 -2.61 -1.13 -20.53
C GLY A 275 -3.96 -0.67 -20.02
N HIS A 276 -3.98 0.26 -19.05
CA HIS A 276 -5.18 0.93 -18.57
C HIS A 276 -5.86 1.71 -19.72
N GLU A 277 -5.12 2.55 -20.43
CA GLU A 277 -5.65 3.33 -21.56
C GLU A 277 -6.11 2.45 -22.74
N VAL A 278 -5.44 1.33 -22.99
CA VAL A 278 -5.87 0.38 -24.03
C VAL A 278 -7.23 -0.26 -23.66
N LEU A 279 -7.44 -0.59 -22.37
CA LEU A 279 -8.68 -1.22 -21.90
C LEU A 279 -9.90 -0.31 -22.10
N HIS A 280 -9.72 0.99 -21.97
CA HIS A 280 -10.76 1.96 -22.24
C HIS A 280 -11.37 1.86 -23.67
N SER A 281 -10.70 1.19 -24.61
CA SER A 281 -11.31 0.91 -25.92
C SER A 281 -12.58 0.07 -25.81
N TRP A 282 -12.68 -0.82 -24.80
CA TRP A 282 -13.88 -1.61 -24.50
C TRP A 282 -14.83 -0.87 -23.57
N PHE A 283 -14.31 -0.34 -22.47
CA PHE A 283 -15.08 0.29 -21.40
C PHE A 283 -14.72 1.79 -21.30
N GLY A 284 -15.70 2.64 -21.45
CA GLY A 284 -15.55 4.09 -21.59
C GLY A 284 -15.76 4.55 -23.05
N ASN A 285 -15.18 3.83 -24.03
CA ASN A 285 -15.32 4.17 -25.44
C ASN A 285 -16.39 3.32 -26.16
N ALA A 286 -16.19 1.99 -26.30
CA ALA A 286 -17.17 1.16 -27.02
C ALA A 286 -18.43 0.90 -26.19
N VAL A 287 -18.31 0.75 -24.89
CA VAL A 287 -19.43 0.82 -23.95
C VAL A 287 -19.27 2.12 -23.18
N GLY A 288 -20.10 3.09 -23.52
CA GLY A 288 -20.09 4.42 -22.91
C GLY A 288 -20.65 4.38 -21.48
N VAL A 289 -20.41 5.44 -20.72
CA VAL A 289 -20.88 5.62 -19.34
C VAL A 289 -22.04 6.61 -19.33
N ASP A 290 -23.19 6.21 -18.76
CA ASP A 290 -24.20 7.17 -18.34
C ASP A 290 -23.76 7.82 -17.01
N ALA A 291 -23.04 8.92 -17.11
CA ALA A 291 -22.46 9.62 -15.97
C ALA A 291 -23.51 10.16 -14.98
N SER A 292 -24.78 10.29 -15.41
CA SER A 292 -25.88 10.71 -14.52
C SER A 292 -26.21 9.66 -13.46
N GLN A 293 -25.82 8.39 -13.70
CA GLN A 293 -25.99 7.24 -12.80
C GLN A 293 -24.67 6.78 -12.14
N GLY A 294 -23.64 7.64 -12.19
CA GLY A 294 -22.29 7.34 -11.66
C GLY A 294 -21.38 6.68 -12.70
N ASN A 295 -20.08 6.89 -12.51
CA ASN A 295 -19.05 6.37 -13.41
C ASN A 295 -18.47 5.05 -12.87
N TRP A 296 -18.77 3.96 -13.55
CA TRP A 296 -18.27 2.60 -13.26
C TRP A 296 -16.96 2.29 -14.00
N CYS A 297 -16.65 3.05 -15.04
CA CYS A 297 -15.60 2.72 -16.00
C CYS A 297 -14.22 2.72 -15.37
N GLU A 298 -13.85 3.76 -14.64
CA GLU A 298 -12.55 3.88 -13.99
C GLU A 298 -12.32 2.80 -12.94
N ALA A 299 -13.38 2.47 -12.18
CA ALA A 299 -13.35 1.39 -11.21
C ALA A 299 -13.02 0.04 -11.86
N LEU A 300 -13.71 -0.29 -12.93
CA LEU A 300 -13.55 -1.52 -13.69
C LEU A 300 -12.19 -1.58 -14.39
N THR A 301 -11.76 -0.46 -14.98
CA THR A 301 -10.47 -0.37 -15.68
C THR A 301 -9.32 -0.50 -14.69
N THR A 302 -9.36 0.15 -13.53
CA THR A 302 -8.35 -0.01 -12.47
C THR A 302 -8.26 -1.47 -12.00
N TYR A 303 -9.39 -2.16 -11.88
CA TYR A 303 -9.39 -3.57 -11.49
C TYR A 303 -8.80 -4.48 -12.56
N LEU A 304 -9.26 -4.38 -13.82
CA LEU A 304 -8.89 -5.29 -14.90
C LEU A 304 -7.51 -5.00 -15.50
N ALA A 305 -6.97 -3.78 -15.30
CA ALA A 305 -5.63 -3.40 -15.72
C ALA A 305 -4.68 -3.31 -14.54
N ASP A 306 -4.75 -2.26 -13.73
CA ASP A 306 -3.72 -1.95 -12.73
C ASP A 306 -3.57 -3.04 -11.66
N GLN A 307 -4.69 -3.50 -11.09
CA GLN A 307 -4.66 -4.60 -10.12
C GLN A 307 -4.27 -5.92 -10.78
N ALA A 308 -4.76 -6.20 -11.99
CA ALA A 308 -4.42 -7.42 -12.70
C ALA A 308 -2.92 -7.47 -13.07
N PHE A 309 -2.28 -6.34 -13.39
CA PHE A 309 -0.83 -6.27 -13.61
C PHE A 309 -0.04 -6.49 -12.31
N ALA A 310 -0.57 -6.06 -11.18
CA ALA A 310 0.00 -6.38 -9.88
C ALA A 310 -0.14 -7.88 -9.57
N ALA A 311 -1.25 -8.51 -9.93
CA ALA A 311 -1.48 -9.94 -9.78
C ALA A 311 -0.51 -10.78 -10.65
N ASP A 312 -0.26 -10.37 -11.89
CA ASP A 312 0.74 -11.00 -12.76
C ASP A 312 2.13 -11.03 -12.10
N LYS A 313 2.44 -10.02 -11.28
CA LYS A 313 3.70 -9.89 -10.52
C LYS A 313 3.60 -10.47 -9.09
N ARG A 314 2.46 -11.04 -8.70
CA ARG A 314 2.18 -11.53 -7.34
C ARG A 314 2.31 -10.45 -6.26
N THR A 315 1.97 -9.21 -6.59
CA THR A 315 2.01 -8.05 -5.68
C THR A 315 0.64 -7.41 -5.48
N ASP A 316 -0.41 -8.11 -5.86
CA ASP A 316 -1.81 -7.63 -5.85
C ASP A 316 -2.33 -7.34 -4.44
N ALA A 317 -1.98 -8.13 -3.42
CA ALA A 317 -2.31 -7.83 -2.03
C ALA A 317 -1.70 -6.49 -1.58
N GLY A 318 -0.43 -6.23 -1.95
CA GLY A 318 0.23 -4.95 -1.71
C GLY A 318 -0.41 -3.80 -2.49
N PHE A 319 -0.88 -4.06 -3.71
CA PHE A 319 -1.62 -3.07 -4.50
C PHE A 319 -2.94 -2.71 -3.81
N ARG A 320 -3.75 -3.70 -3.37
CA ARG A 320 -5.00 -3.47 -2.63
C ARG A 320 -4.74 -2.74 -1.31
N LYS A 321 -3.71 -3.15 -0.54
CA LYS A 321 -3.29 -2.40 0.66
C LYS A 321 -3.05 -0.92 0.34
N GLN A 322 -2.34 -0.64 -0.76
CA GLN A 322 -2.06 0.74 -1.17
C GLN A 322 -3.34 1.51 -1.54
N GLN A 323 -4.32 0.86 -2.18
CA GLN A 323 -5.62 1.48 -2.45
C GLN A 323 -6.35 1.84 -1.15
N LEU A 324 -6.37 0.94 -0.16
CA LEU A 324 -6.97 1.22 1.16
C LEU A 324 -6.25 2.36 1.90
N ILE A 325 -4.90 2.39 1.85
CA ILE A 325 -4.10 3.50 2.42
C ILE A 325 -4.45 4.81 1.73
N THR A 326 -4.52 4.83 0.39
CA THR A 326 -4.86 6.02 -0.39
C THR A 326 -6.27 6.51 -0.04
N TYR A 327 -7.25 5.60 -0.03
CA TYR A 327 -8.61 5.92 0.37
C TYR A 327 -8.65 6.54 1.78
N GLN A 328 -8.06 5.88 2.77
CA GLN A 328 -8.07 6.34 4.15
C GLN A 328 -7.24 7.62 4.38
N SER A 329 -6.27 7.90 3.51
CA SER A 329 -5.51 9.15 3.56
C SER A 329 -6.31 10.37 3.11
N TYR A 330 -7.14 10.23 2.07
CA TYR A 330 -7.81 11.37 1.43
C TYR A 330 -9.31 11.45 1.72
N VAL A 331 -9.97 10.34 2.10
CA VAL A 331 -11.41 10.29 2.35
C VAL A 331 -11.68 10.32 3.84
N GLY A 332 -12.32 11.37 4.30
CA GLY A 332 -12.73 11.59 5.69
C GLY A 332 -14.22 11.87 5.81
N ALA A 333 -14.70 12.18 7.01
CA ALA A 333 -16.12 12.41 7.27
C ALA A 333 -16.74 13.54 6.44
N ASP A 334 -15.94 14.56 6.09
CA ASP A 334 -16.45 15.76 5.41
C ASP A 334 -16.49 15.65 3.89
N ASN A 335 -15.73 14.72 3.30
CA ASN A 335 -15.60 14.58 1.84
C ASN A 335 -15.90 13.14 1.35
N THR A 336 -16.41 12.29 2.24
CA THR A 336 -16.89 10.96 1.86
C THR A 336 -18.14 11.07 1.01
N LYS A 337 -18.22 10.22 0.00
CA LYS A 337 -19.40 10.10 -0.88
C LYS A 337 -19.67 8.66 -1.25
N ALA A 338 -20.89 8.40 -1.66
CA ALA A 338 -21.27 7.10 -2.20
C ALA A 338 -20.64 6.88 -3.57
N LEU A 339 -20.30 5.65 -3.91
CA LEU A 339 -19.62 5.34 -5.18
C LEU A 339 -20.48 5.71 -6.40
N LYS A 340 -21.81 5.59 -6.30
CA LYS A 340 -22.76 6.03 -7.36
C LYS A 340 -22.69 7.53 -7.67
N ASP A 341 -22.20 8.35 -6.72
CA ASP A 341 -22.10 9.80 -6.90
C ASP A 341 -20.74 10.22 -7.52
N PHE A 342 -19.91 9.26 -7.87
CA PHE A 342 -18.68 9.50 -8.62
C PHE A 342 -18.99 9.63 -10.11
N SER A 343 -18.78 10.81 -10.68
CA SER A 343 -19.01 11.08 -12.11
C SER A 343 -17.72 11.17 -12.93
N GLY A 344 -16.58 11.32 -12.27
CA GLY A 344 -15.26 11.47 -12.88
C GLY A 344 -14.33 12.24 -11.95
N ALA A 345 -13.03 12.23 -12.24
CA ALA A 345 -12.01 12.98 -11.52
C ALA A 345 -11.30 13.92 -12.49
N SER A 346 -11.05 15.17 -12.08
CA SER A 346 -10.24 16.09 -12.84
C SER A 346 -8.75 15.83 -12.59
N ASN A 347 -7.90 16.21 -13.54
CA ASN A 347 -6.44 16.10 -13.39
C ASN A 347 -5.84 17.20 -12.48
N HIS A 348 -6.67 18.01 -11.79
CA HIS A 348 -6.22 19.06 -10.91
C HIS A 348 -5.73 18.51 -9.56
N VAL A 349 -4.64 19.12 -9.05
CA VAL A 349 -3.89 18.69 -7.85
C VAL A 349 -4.61 18.98 -6.53
N ALA A 350 -5.80 19.58 -6.54
CA ALA A 350 -6.56 19.93 -5.34
C ALA A 350 -6.90 18.69 -4.49
N SER A 351 -6.83 18.82 -3.17
CA SER A 351 -7.07 17.71 -2.21
C SER A 351 -8.44 17.06 -2.37
N GLY A 352 -9.47 17.85 -2.72
CA GLY A 352 -10.82 17.35 -2.98
C GLY A 352 -10.93 16.41 -4.17
N ASP A 353 -10.07 16.59 -5.18
CA ASP A 353 -10.04 15.72 -6.34
C ASP A 353 -9.36 14.38 -6.05
N LYS A 354 -8.36 14.35 -5.18
CA LYS A 354 -7.74 13.11 -4.71
C LYS A 354 -8.71 12.23 -3.91
N ALA A 355 -9.57 12.82 -3.08
CA ALA A 355 -10.62 12.09 -2.38
C ALA A 355 -11.66 11.52 -3.38
N ASN A 356 -12.10 12.32 -4.34
CA ASN A 356 -13.01 11.90 -5.40
C ASN A 356 -12.41 10.74 -6.21
N ARG A 357 -11.13 10.85 -6.57
CA ARG A 357 -10.39 9.79 -7.25
C ARG A 357 -10.29 8.52 -6.40
N ALA A 358 -9.97 8.63 -5.11
CA ALA A 358 -9.91 7.48 -4.21
C ALA A 358 -11.27 6.74 -4.09
N VAL A 359 -12.39 7.47 -4.14
CA VAL A 359 -13.72 6.85 -4.20
C VAL A 359 -13.93 6.12 -5.53
N GLY A 360 -13.72 6.79 -6.66
CA GLY A 360 -14.02 6.23 -7.97
C GLY A 360 -13.09 5.09 -8.37
N TYR A 361 -11.80 5.26 -8.20
CA TYR A 361 -10.78 4.31 -8.64
C TYR A 361 -10.49 3.24 -7.57
N ASP A 362 -10.15 3.65 -6.33
CA ASP A 362 -9.68 2.69 -5.32
C ASP A 362 -10.85 1.92 -4.70
N LYS A 363 -11.87 2.59 -4.14
CA LYS A 363 -13.07 1.92 -3.61
C LYS A 363 -13.82 1.18 -4.70
N GLY A 364 -13.91 1.76 -5.92
CA GLY A 364 -14.55 1.14 -7.06
C GLY A 364 -13.85 -0.13 -7.54
N SER A 365 -12.53 -0.13 -7.64
CA SER A 365 -11.74 -1.32 -8.00
C SER A 365 -11.92 -2.43 -6.96
N MET A 366 -11.92 -2.09 -5.68
CA MET A 366 -12.17 -3.04 -4.60
C MET A 366 -13.58 -3.66 -4.67
N LEU A 367 -14.59 -2.94 -5.15
CA LEU A 367 -15.92 -3.52 -5.41
C LEU A 367 -15.82 -4.68 -6.40
N PHE A 368 -15.12 -4.50 -7.53
CA PHE A 368 -14.96 -5.57 -8.51
C PHE A 368 -14.11 -6.74 -8.00
N HIS A 369 -13.11 -6.45 -7.17
CA HIS A 369 -12.34 -7.50 -6.51
C HIS A 369 -13.23 -8.34 -5.58
N MET A 370 -14.03 -7.69 -4.73
CA MET A 370 -14.98 -8.39 -3.85
C MET A 370 -16.08 -9.13 -4.64
N LEU A 371 -16.52 -8.55 -5.76
CA LEU A 371 -17.49 -9.21 -6.64
C LEU A 371 -16.92 -10.50 -7.23
N LEU A 372 -15.70 -10.46 -7.76
CA LEU A 372 -15.04 -11.66 -8.28
C LEU A 372 -14.94 -12.74 -7.20
N ARG A 373 -14.59 -12.37 -5.97
CA ARG A 373 -14.56 -13.32 -4.86
C ARG A 373 -15.94 -13.84 -4.45
N GLU A 374 -16.97 -13.05 -4.64
CA GLU A 374 -18.36 -13.47 -4.33
C GLU A 374 -18.89 -14.49 -5.35
N ILE A 375 -18.64 -14.26 -6.65
CA ILE A 375 -19.23 -15.07 -7.71
C ILE A 375 -18.26 -16.05 -8.39
N GLY A 376 -16.94 -15.86 -8.20
CA GLY A 376 -15.88 -16.66 -8.83
C GLY A 376 -15.51 -16.19 -10.23
N ASP A 377 -14.34 -16.67 -10.71
CA ASP A 377 -13.72 -16.21 -11.97
C ASP A 377 -14.61 -16.46 -13.20
N ALA A 378 -15.12 -17.68 -13.36
CA ALA A 378 -15.85 -18.05 -14.57
C ALA A 378 -17.12 -17.21 -14.77
N PRO A 379 -18.01 -17.03 -13.77
CA PRO A 379 -19.17 -16.14 -13.88
C PRO A 379 -18.77 -14.67 -14.06
N PHE A 380 -17.68 -14.22 -13.38
CA PHE A 380 -17.22 -12.83 -13.49
C PHE A 380 -16.85 -12.49 -14.93
N TYR A 381 -15.95 -13.25 -15.56
CA TYR A 381 -15.54 -12.99 -16.94
C TYR A 381 -16.66 -13.28 -17.95
N ALA A 382 -17.59 -14.19 -17.66
CA ALA A 382 -18.79 -14.39 -18.47
C ALA A 382 -19.70 -13.15 -18.44
N GLY A 383 -19.89 -12.55 -17.26
CA GLY A 383 -20.65 -11.31 -17.08
C GLY A 383 -20.04 -10.13 -17.83
N LEU A 384 -18.71 -9.99 -17.80
CA LEU A 384 -18.03 -8.97 -18.58
C LEU A 384 -18.25 -9.13 -20.10
N ARG A 385 -18.16 -10.37 -20.60
CA ARG A 385 -18.41 -10.64 -22.02
C ARG A 385 -19.86 -10.37 -22.43
N GLU A 386 -20.81 -10.76 -21.58
CA GLU A 386 -22.24 -10.47 -21.79
C GLU A 386 -22.50 -8.97 -21.79
N PHE A 387 -21.95 -8.25 -20.79
CA PHE A 387 -22.07 -6.80 -20.67
C PHE A 387 -21.52 -6.08 -21.92
N TYR A 388 -20.31 -6.42 -22.35
CA TYR A 388 -19.72 -5.84 -23.54
C TYR A 388 -20.52 -6.16 -24.82
N ALA A 389 -20.94 -7.41 -25.00
CA ALA A 389 -21.72 -7.80 -26.18
C ALA A 389 -23.08 -7.09 -26.26
N ARG A 390 -23.71 -6.86 -25.11
CA ARG A 390 -25.03 -6.24 -25.00
C ARG A 390 -25.00 -4.72 -25.18
N PHE A 391 -24.00 -4.06 -24.57
CA PHE A 391 -23.96 -2.59 -24.48
C PHE A 391 -22.95 -1.97 -25.44
N ARG A 392 -22.31 -2.73 -26.32
CA ARG A 392 -21.41 -2.17 -27.34
C ARG A 392 -22.10 -1.11 -28.17
N ASN A 393 -21.48 0.07 -28.29
CA ASN A 393 -21.97 1.30 -28.93
C ASN A 393 -23.22 1.91 -28.24
N GLN A 394 -23.38 1.65 -26.95
CA GLN A 394 -24.43 2.22 -26.12
C GLN A 394 -23.81 2.75 -24.81
N GLN A 395 -24.54 3.61 -24.12
CA GLN A 395 -24.20 3.99 -22.74
C GLN A 395 -24.78 2.94 -21.79
N ALA A 396 -24.08 2.68 -20.69
CA ALA A 396 -24.48 1.71 -19.67
C ALA A 396 -24.28 2.28 -18.26
N THR A 397 -25.02 1.74 -17.32
CA THR A 397 -25.09 2.13 -15.92
C THR A 397 -24.50 1.05 -15.01
N TRP A 398 -24.35 1.37 -13.71
CA TRP A 398 -24.04 0.39 -12.68
C TRP A 398 -25.08 -0.73 -12.58
N GLN A 399 -26.36 -0.43 -12.83
CA GLN A 399 -27.44 -1.42 -12.83
C GLN A 399 -27.32 -2.41 -13.99
N ASP A 400 -26.88 -1.94 -15.14
CA ASP A 400 -26.64 -2.81 -16.30
C ASP A 400 -25.49 -3.79 -16.05
N LEU A 401 -24.43 -3.33 -15.40
CA LEU A 401 -23.34 -4.18 -14.92
C LEU A 401 -23.86 -5.22 -13.90
N ALA A 402 -24.59 -4.78 -12.88
CA ALA A 402 -25.17 -5.67 -11.87
C ALA A 402 -26.09 -6.73 -12.48
N ALA A 403 -26.89 -6.36 -13.49
CA ALA A 403 -27.76 -7.29 -14.21
C ALA A 403 -26.96 -8.33 -15.00
N SER A 404 -25.90 -7.92 -15.70
CA SER A 404 -25.04 -8.83 -16.46
C SER A 404 -24.32 -9.84 -15.55
N PHE A 405 -23.78 -9.38 -14.41
CA PHE A 405 -23.16 -10.27 -13.42
C PHE A 405 -24.17 -11.17 -12.71
N SER A 406 -25.38 -10.67 -12.42
CA SER A 406 -26.44 -11.48 -11.84
C SER A 406 -26.86 -12.60 -12.80
N THR A 407 -26.96 -12.30 -14.09
CA THR A 407 -27.28 -13.29 -15.13
C THR A 407 -26.19 -14.34 -15.24
N SER A 408 -24.94 -13.96 -15.33
CA SER A 408 -23.81 -14.89 -15.51
C SER A 408 -23.54 -15.77 -14.30
N SER A 409 -23.79 -15.26 -13.10
CA SER A 409 -23.57 -16.00 -11.84
C SER A 409 -24.80 -16.78 -11.38
N HIS A 410 -25.98 -16.55 -11.95
CA HIS A 410 -27.26 -17.06 -11.47
C HIS A 410 -27.58 -16.67 -10.02
N GLN A 411 -27.06 -15.52 -9.56
CA GLN A 411 -27.25 -14.99 -8.21
C GLN A 411 -27.93 -13.62 -8.29
N ASN A 412 -28.72 -13.30 -7.26
CA ASN A 412 -29.22 -11.93 -7.11
C ASN A 412 -28.12 -11.06 -6.47
N LEU A 413 -27.47 -10.24 -7.26
CA LEU A 413 -26.38 -9.35 -6.82
C LEU A 413 -26.85 -7.93 -6.48
N GLU A 414 -28.15 -7.63 -6.58
CA GLU A 414 -28.69 -6.31 -6.23
C GLU A 414 -28.31 -5.90 -4.80
N PRO A 415 -28.45 -6.76 -3.76
CA PRO A 415 -28.05 -6.38 -2.40
C PRO A 415 -26.55 -6.05 -2.29
N PHE A 416 -25.69 -6.77 -3.02
CA PHE A 416 -24.24 -6.51 -3.06
C PHE A 416 -23.96 -5.13 -3.67
N PHE A 417 -24.47 -4.86 -4.88
CA PHE A 417 -24.26 -3.58 -5.54
C PHE A 417 -24.91 -2.43 -4.77
N SER A 418 -26.13 -2.60 -4.27
CA SER A 418 -26.81 -1.58 -3.46
C SER A 418 -26.01 -1.21 -2.22
N GLN A 419 -25.42 -2.19 -1.52
CA GLN A 419 -24.57 -1.96 -0.36
C GLN A 419 -23.35 -1.07 -0.70
N TRP A 420 -22.62 -1.42 -1.76
CA TRP A 420 -21.35 -0.76 -2.08
C TRP A 420 -21.51 0.54 -2.86
N LEU A 421 -22.60 0.66 -3.66
CA LEU A 421 -22.88 1.87 -4.44
C LEU A 421 -23.50 2.99 -3.61
N ASN A 422 -24.38 2.66 -2.65
CA ASN A 422 -25.15 3.67 -1.94
C ASN A 422 -24.51 4.11 -0.61
N ARG A 423 -23.57 3.35 -0.06
CA ARG A 423 -22.92 3.69 1.20
C ARG A 423 -21.64 4.48 0.97
N ALA A 424 -21.55 5.60 1.67
CA ALA A 424 -20.34 6.44 1.67
C ALA A 424 -19.26 5.90 2.61
N ASP A 425 -19.65 5.30 3.74
CA ASP A 425 -18.75 4.68 4.73
C ASP A 425 -18.08 3.39 4.21
N VAL A 426 -17.17 2.86 5.01
CA VAL A 426 -16.54 1.56 4.81
C VAL A 426 -16.53 0.78 6.12
N PRO A 427 -16.51 -0.58 6.09
CA PRO A 427 -16.51 -1.38 7.30
C PRO A 427 -15.24 -1.16 8.14
N ARG A 428 -15.43 -1.17 9.46
CA ARG A 428 -14.37 -1.20 10.46
C ARG A 428 -14.55 -2.45 11.29
N LEU A 429 -13.50 -3.28 11.35
CA LEU A 429 -13.54 -4.60 11.96
C LEU A 429 -12.65 -4.67 13.20
N GLU A 430 -13.10 -5.41 14.19
CA GLU A 430 -12.34 -5.77 15.39
C GLU A 430 -12.46 -7.26 15.64
N LEU A 431 -11.35 -7.90 16.02
CA LEU A 431 -11.29 -9.31 16.33
C LEU A 431 -11.00 -9.49 17.83
N ALA A 432 -11.69 -10.46 18.44
CA ALA A 432 -11.39 -10.94 19.79
C ALA A 432 -11.51 -12.46 19.80
N ASP A 433 -10.80 -13.08 20.74
CA ASP A 433 -10.77 -14.53 20.88
C ASP A 433 -11.23 -15.03 22.24
N SER A 434 -11.59 -16.28 22.28
CA SER A 434 -11.75 -17.07 23.50
C SER A 434 -11.38 -18.51 23.18
N LEU A 435 -10.48 -19.07 24.00
CA LEU A 435 -10.03 -20.46 23.89
C LEU A 435 -10.66 -21.34 24.97
N LYS A 436 -11.04 -22.56 24.56
CA LYS A 436 -11.43 -23.62 25.46
C LYS A 436 -10.75 -24.91 25.04
N GLU A 437 -10.32 -25.69 25.99
CA GLU A 437 -9.88 -27.07 25.78
C GLU A 437 -10.99 -28.01 26.20
N LYS A 438 -11.39 -28.92 25.31
CA LYS A 438 -12.39 -29.92 25.53
C LYS A 438 -11.99 -31.21 24.85
N ASP A 439 -11.94 -32.29 25.62
CA ASP A 439 -11.65 -33.66 25.13
C ASP A 439 -10.34 -33.73 24.30
N GLY A 440 -9.33 -32.97 24.70
CA GLY A 440 -8.02 -32.92 24.02
C GLY A 440 -8.02 -32.13 22.67
N GLN A 441 -9.13 -31.51 22.34
CA GLN A 441 -9.24 -30.58 21.23
C GLN A 441 -9.31 -29.12 21.72
N ILE A 442 -8.78 -28.20 20.91
CA ILE A 442 -8.77 -26.79 21.22
C ILE A 442 -9.90 -26.14 20.44
N GLU A 443 -10.86 -25.58 21.14
CA GLU A 443 -11.95 -24.81 20.55
C GLU A 443 -11.61 -23.32 20.61
N LEU A 444 -11.28 -22.73 19.45
CA LEU A 444 -11.09 -21.31 19.27
C LEU A 444 -12.42 -20.68 18.88
N THR A 445 -12.94 -19.77 19.69
CA THR A 445 -14.08 -18.93 19.31
C THR A 445 -13.58 -17.53 19.02
N LEU A 446 -13.72 -17.11 17.76
CA LEU A 446 -13.44 -15.76 17.31
C LEU A 446 -14.71 -14.94 17.36
N THR A 447 -14.67 -13.79 17.98
CA THR A 447 -15.71 -12.78 17.97
C THR A 447 -15.28 -11.65 17.03
N ILE A 448 -16.01 -11.46 15.93
CA ILE A 448 -15.74 -10.46 14.92
C ILE A 448 -16.80 -9.38 15.03
N LYS A 449 -16.39 -8.15 15.31
CA LYS A 449 -17.28 -7.00 15.44
C LYS A 449 -17.14 -6.07 14.25
N GLN A 450 -18.27 -5.57 13.78
CA GLN A 450 -18.37 -4.46 12.86
C GLN A 450 -18.71 -3.20 13.67
N LEU A 451 -17.82 -2.19 13.62
CA LEU A 451 -17.90 -1.03 14.51
C LEU A 451 -18.79 0.12 13.99
N GLN A 452 -19.28 0.03 12.76
CA GLN A 452 -20.20 1.01 12.18
C GLN A 452 -21.66 0.68 12.54
N GLU A 453 -22.52 1.70 12.49
CA GLU A 453 -23.93 1.59 12.90
C GLU A 453 -24.72 0.53 12.12
N LYS A 454 -24.54 0.48 10.80
CA LYS A 454 -25.14 -0.53 9.92
C LYS A 454 -24.10 -1.55 9.50
N PRO A 455 -24.26 -2.83 9.82
CA PRO A 455 -23.31 -3.84 9.40
C PRO A 455 -23.31 -3.99 7.86
N TYR A 456 -22.20 -4.47 7.35
CA TYR A 456 -22.03 -4.91 5.97
C TYR A 456 -22.19 -6.42 5.88
N ARG A 457 -22.65 -6.92 4.74
CA ARG A 457 -22.45 -8.32 4.38
C ARG A 457 -21.05 -8.45 3.78
N LEU A 458 -20.17 -9.18 4.47
CA LEU A 458 -18.77 -9.36 4.08
C LEU A 458 -18.40 -10.83 4.11
N ARG A 459 -17.47 -11.23 3.23
CA ARG A 459 -16.79 -12.53 3.28
C ARG A 459 -15.37 -12.30 3.77
N LEU A 460 -15.17 -12.45 5.08
CA LEU A 460 -13.88 -12.18 5.73
C LEU A 460 -12.99 -13.42 5.68
N PRO A 461 -11.86 -13.39 4.97
CA PRO A 461 -10.84 -14.40 5.06
C PRO A 461 -10.06 -14.25 6.38
N LEU A 462 -9.76 -15.38 7.01
CA LEU A 462 -9.03 -15.48 8.25
C LEU A 462 -7.90 -16.49 8.09
N ASP A 463 -6.68 -16.12 8.47
CA ASP A 463 -5.58 -17.05 8.62
C ASP A 463 -5.40 -17.38 10.11
N ILE A 464 -5.56 -18.64 10.47
CA ILE A 464 -5.28 -19.13 11.81
C ILE A 464 -3.91 -19.79 11.77
N VAL A 465 -2.98 -19.26 12.55
CA VAL A 465 -1.59 -19.71 12.57
C VAL A 465 -1.36 -20.58 13.81
N THR A 466 -0.85 -21.77 13.60
CA THR A 466 -0.44 -22.73 14.63
C THR A 466 1.02 -23.12 14.43
N ALA A 467 1.59 -23.92 15.34
CA ALA A 467 2.93 -24.47 15.17
C ALA A 467 3.08 -25.34 13.91
N LYS A 468 2.00 -26.00 13.46
CA LYS A 468 2.01 -26.86 12.27
C LYS A 468 1.81 -26.11 10.96
N GLY A 469 1.53 -24.82 11.00
CA GLY A 469 1.35 -23.98 9.84
C GLY A 469 0.12 -23.09 9.92
N LYS A 470 -0.31 -22.63 8.75
CA LYS A 470 -1.38 -21.68 8.57
C LYS A 470 -2.61 -22.35 7.96
N GLU A 471 -3.77 -22.15 8.56
CA GLU A 471 -5.05 -22.64 8.06
C GLU A 471 -5.92 -21.45 7.64
N ARG A 472 -6.35 -21.43 6.37
CA ARG A 472 -7.26 -20.41 5.85
C ARG A 472 -8.72 -20.79 6.14
N ARG A 473 -9.47 -19.86 6.72
CA ARG A 473 -10.92 -19.91 6.90
C ARG A 473 -11.57 -18.70 6.26
N GLU A 474 -12.86 -18.82 5.96
CA GLU A 474 -13.66 -17.69 5.51
C GLU A 474 -14.95 -17.65 6.30
N VAL A 475 -15.37 -16.48 6.76
CA VAL A 475 -16.60 -16.27 7.51
C VAL A 475 -17.44 -15.17 6.86
N THR A 476 -18.74 -15.42 6.73
CA THR A 476 -19.69 -14.41 6.27
C THR A 476 -20.19 -13.60 7.47
N LEU A 477 -19.98 -12.31 7.42
CA LEU A 477 -20.48 -11.35 8.40
C LEU A 477 -21.75 -10.71 7.86
N THR A 478 -22.82 -10.67 8.69
CA THR A 478 -24.09 -9.99 8.34
C THR A 478 -24.56 -9.06 9.45
N ASP A 479 -24.04 -9.26 10.65
CA ASP A 479 -24.46 -8.60 11.86
C ASP A 479 -23.32 -7.74 12.45
N THR A 480 -23.64 -6.94 13.45
CA THR A 480 -22.64 -6.13 14.19
C THR A 480 -21.65 -6.99 14.97
N GLU A 481 -22.05 -8.22 15.35
CA GLU A 481 -21.18 -9.20 16.00
C GLU A 481 -21.41 -10.58 15.37
N THR A 482 -20.36 -11.24 14.94
CA THR A 482 -20.39 -12.62 14.41
C THR A 482 -19.41 -13.48 15.20
N LYS A 483 -19.81 -14.66 15.60
CA LYS A 483 -18.95 -15.63 16.26
C LYS A 483 -18.63 -16.80 15.32
N LEU A 484 -17.35 -17.12 15.23
CA LEU A 484 -16.85 -18.29 14.51
C LEU A 484 -16.14 -19.20 15.51
N THR A 485 -16.63 -20.43 15.67
CA THR A 485 -15.97 -21.44 16.49
C THR A 485 -15.26 -22.44 15.58
N VAL A 486 -13.98 -22.68 15.85
CA VAL A 486 -13.12 -23.58 15.08
C VAL A 486 -12.46 -24.56 16.06
N SER A 487 -12.59 -25.87 15.76
CA SER A 487 -11.85 -26.91 16.48
C SER A 487 -10.49 -27.10 15.84
N LEU A 488 -9.43 -26.99 16.64
CA LEU A 488 -8.05 -27.08 16.21
C LEU A 488 -7.35 -28.26 16.92
N ALA A 489 -6.42 -28.87 16.21
CA ALA A 489 -5.58 -29.94 16.77
C ALA A 489 -4.42 -29.40 17.62
N ASP A 490 -4.03 -28.14 17.37
CA ASP A 490 -2.93 -27.43 18.02
C ASP A 490 -3.36 -26.04 18.47
N TYR A 491 -2.65 -25.51 19.45
CA TYR A 491 -2.90 -24.14 19.92
C TYR A 491 -2.59 -23.10 18.82
N PRO A 492 -3.53 -22.20 18.53
CA PRO A 492 -3.27 -21.08 17.66
C PRO A 492 -2.39 -20.04 18.38
N THR A 493 -1.48 -19.43 17.63
CA THR A 493 -0.62 -18.33 18.12
C THR A 493 -1.07 -16.99 17.63
N LEU A 494 -1.72 -16.95 16.45
CA LEU A 494 -2.11 -15.72 15.79
C LEU A 494 -3.32 -15.99 14.90
N VAL A 495 -4.24 -15.04 14.85
CA VAL A 495 -5.25 -14.94 13.79
C VAL A 495 -5.03 -13.65 13.01
N ILE A 496 -5.10 -13.75 11.69
CA ILE A 496 -4.97 -12.60 10.79
C ILE A 496 -6.27 -12.47 10.01
N GLY A 497 -7.01 -11.40 10.24
CA GLY A 497 -8.20 -11.07 9.48
C GLY A 497 -7.84 -10.31 8.21
N ASP A 498 -8.40 -10.70 7.08
CA ASP A 498 -8.18 -10.09 5.78
C ASP A 498 -6.68 -9.93 5.42
N PRO A 499 -5.91 -11.04 5.46
CA PRO A 499 -4.46 -10.99 5.30
C PRO A 499 -4.01 -10.54 3.91
N ASP A 500 -4.85 -10.70 2.90
CA ASP A 500 -4.54 -10.34 1.51
C ASP A 500 -5.24 -9.04 1.07
N TYR A 501 -5.87 -8.31 2.01
CA TYR A 501 -6.63 -7.08 1.73
C TYR A 501 -7.72 -7.29 0.68
N ASP A 502 -8.48 -8.36 0.84
CA ASP A 502 -9.58 -8.72 -0.06
C ASP A 502 -10.84 -7.87 0.16
N LEU A 503 -10.91 -7.13 1.26
CA LEU A 503 -12.06 -6.32 1.63
C LEU A 503 -11.78 -4.81 1.51
N MET A 504 -12.74 -4.08 0.97
CA MET A 504 -12.78 -2.63 1.09
C MET A 504 -13.16 -2.26 2.52
N ARG A 505 -12.20 -1.97 3.37
CA ARG A 505 -12.37 -1.66 4.80
C ARG A 505 -11.43 -0.58 5.29
N SER A 506 -11.71 -0.04 6.45
CA SER A 506 -10.75 0.77 7.17
C SER A 506 -9.60 -0.09 7.71
N LEU A 507 -8.39 0.35 7.50
CA LEU A 507 -7.19 -0.28 8.06
C LEU A 507 -7.06 0.09 9.55
N ALA A 508 -6.60 -0.85 10.35
CA ALA A 508 -6.21 -0.60 11.72
C ALA A 508 -4.95 0.30 11.79
N PRO A 509 -4.72 1.02 12.88
CA PRO A 509 -3.54 1.89 13.00
C PRO A 509 -2.21 1.15 12.74
N GLU A 510 -2.11 -0.10 13.15
CA GLU A 510 -0.92 -0.95 12.98
C GLU A 510 -0.67 -1.36 11.51
N GLU A 511 -1.69 -1.28 10.66
CA GLU A 511 -1.61 -1.56 9.23
C GLU A 511 -1.21 -0.31 8.41
N LEU A 512 -1.35 0.90 9.00
CA LEU A 512 -1.18 2.18 8.30
C LEU A 512 0.26 2.69 8.42
N PRO A 513 1.02 2.75 7.32
CA PRO A 513 2.32 3.40 7.34
C PRO A 513 2.17 4.94 7.44
N PRO A 514 3.07 5.64 8.13
CA PRO A 514 3.16 7.08 8.02
C PRO A 514 3.62 7.45 6.62
N THR A 515 2.74 8.03 5.81
CA THR A 515 3.03 8.36 4.41
C THR A 515 2.80 9.85 4.13
N TRP A 516 3.42 10.31 3.05
CA TRP A 516 3.20 11.66 2.55
C TRP A 516 1.72 11.92 2.21
N SER A 517 0.99 10.92 1.69
CA SER A 517 -0.45 11.04 1.41
C SER A 517 -1.28 11.30 2.68
N ARG A 518 -0.90 10.72 3.83
CA ARG A 518 -1.59 10.98 5.10
C ARG A 518 -1.43 12.44 5.55
N PHE A 519 -0.27 13.06 5.30
CA PHE A 519 -0.11 14.49 5.52
C PHE A 519 -0.94 15.30 4.52
N LEU A 520 -0.89 14.97 3.23
CA LEU A 520 -1.61 15.68 2.18
C LEU A 520 -3.14 15.66 2.39
N GLY A 521 -3.66 14.54 2.86
CA GLY A 521 -5.10 14.34 3.10
C GLY A 521 -5.56 14.75 4.50
N ALA A 522 -4.64 15.05 5.41
CA ALA A 522 -5.01 15.46 6.77
C ALA A 522 -5.81 16.77 6.75
N ARG A 523 -6.90 16.79 7.50
CA ARG A 523 -7.76 17.99 7.64
C ARG A 523 -7.03 19.11 8.38
N GLU A 524 -6.49 18.77 9.53
CA GLU A 524 -5.74 19.69 10.36
C GLU A 524 -4.24 19.54 10.08
N ARG A 525 -3.66 20.54 9.45
CA ARG A 525 -2.25 20.58 9.05
C ARG A 525 -1.57 21.80 9.64
N LEU A 526 -0.26 21.70 9.87
CA LEU A 526 0.58 22.83 10.25
C LEU A 526 1.99 22.66 9.70
N ALA A 527 2.51 23.70 9.10
CA ALA A 527 3.91 23.77 8.66
C ALA A 527 4.74 24.62 9.64
N ILE A 528 5.85 24.06 10.08
CA ILE A 528 6.85 24.75 10.90
C ILE A 528 8.04 25.09 10.02
N ILE A 529 8.31 26.37 9.85
CA ILE A 529 9.35 26.88 8.96
C ILE A 529 10.53 27.46 9.77
N PRO A 530 11.75 27.47 9.18
CA PRO A 530 12.91 28.09 9.79
C PRO A 530 12.75 29.63 9.93
N GLU A 531 13.51 30.20 10.86
CA GLU A 531 13.39 31.63 11.26
C GLU A 531 13.94 32.60 10.20
N THR A 532 15.11 32.36 9.59
CA THR A 532 15.84 33.36 8.84
C THR A 532 16.48 32.88 7.53
N GLU A 533 17.79 32.71 7.50
CA GLU A 533 18.56 32.46 6.27
C GLU A 533 18.18 31.13 5.59
N ASP A 534 17.89 30.11 6.37
CA ASP A 534 17.48 28.79 5.88
C ASP A 534 16.08 28.79 5.22
N ARG A 535 15.25 29.83 5.47
CA ARG A 535 13.92 29.95 4.87
C ARG A 535 13.97 30.02 3.34
N GLN A 536 15.02 30.63 2.79
CA GLN A 536 15.19 30.74 1.33
C GLN A 536 15.40 29.36 0.67
N ILE A 537 16.02 28.43 1.37
CA ILE A 537 16.21 27.05 0.89
C ILE A 537 14.87 26.37 0.63
N TYR A 538 13.88 26.66 1.48
CA TYR A 538 12.55 26.03 1.43
C TYR A 538 11.49 26.88 0.74
N ALA A 539 11.81 28.07 0.21
CA ALA A 539 10.83 28.98 -0.38
C ALA A 539 9.90 28.31 -1.42
N PRO A 540 10.38 27.51 -2.40
CA PRO A 540 9.51 26.83 -3.36
C PRO A 540 8.57 25.81 -2.71
N PHE A 541 8.98 25.22 -1.60
CA PHE A 541 8.14 24.27 -0.87
C PHE A 541 7.13 24.98 0.03
N ILE A 542 7.48 26.12 0.60
CA ILE A 542 6.54 26.97 1.36
C ILE A 542 5.43 27.47 0.44
N GLU A 543 5.75 27.87 -0.79
CA GLU A 543 4.76 28.25 -1.80
C GLU A 543 3.81 27.08 -2.11
N LEU A 544 4.34 25.88 -2.28
CA LEU A 544 3.53 24.67 -2.46
C LEU A 544 2.59 24.42 -1.28
N LEU A 545 3.07 24.51 -0.04
CA LEU A 545 2.25 24.34 1.17
C LEU A 545 1.16 25.41 1.28
N THR A 546 1.49 26.66 0.94
CA THR A 546 0.54 27.78 0.92
C THR A 546 -0.53 27.57 -0.16
N SER A 547 -0.16 27.09 -1.35
CA SER A 547 -1.13 26.76 -2.42
C SER A 547 -2.08 25.62 -2.06
N MET A 548 -1.73 24.83 -1.04
CA MET A 548 -2.56 23.76 -0.47
C MET A 548 -3.31 24.19 0.79
N ASP A 549 -3.42 25.49 1.10
CA ASP A 549 -4.05 26.05 2.30
C ASP A 549 -3.48 25.45 3.61
N CYS A 550 -2.17 25.13 3.65
CA CYS A 550 -1.52 24.66 4.86
C CYS A 550 -1.07 25.85 5.71
N PRO A 551 -1.58 26.02 6.95
CA PRO A 551 -1.13 27.08 7.86
C PRO A 551 0.37 26.97 8.15
N VAL A 552 1.04 28.10 8.24
CA VAL A 552 2.50 28.20 8.43
C VAL A 552 2.79 28.97 9.70
N LYS A 553 3.70 28.46 10.55
CA LYS A 553 4.28 29.14 11.71
C LYS A 553 5.79 29.02 11.69
N THR A 554 6.48 30.00 12.27
CA THR A 554 7.92 29.85 12.53
C THR A 554 8.17 28.95 13.74
N ALA A 555 9.37 28.44 13.85
CA ALA A 555 9.75 27.56 14.97
C ALA A 555 9.65 28.25 16.36
N SER A 556 9.81 29.59 16.41
CA SER A 556 9.65 30.37 17.64
C SER A 556 8.20 30.64 18.01
N GLU A 557 7.31 30.76 17.02
CA GLU A 557 5.88 31.02 17.22
C GLU A 557 5.11 29.75 17.57
N ALA A 558 5.64 28.59 17.23
CA ALA A 558 4.97 27.30 17.43
C ALA A 558 5.20 26.75 18.84
N THR A 559 4.17 26.19 19.42
CA THR A 559 4.18 25.50 20.72
C THR A 559 3.69 24.07 20.57
N ASP A 560 3.94 23.22 21.57
CA ASP A 560 3.45 21.83 21.57
C ASP A 560 1.91 21.76 21.44
N LYS A 561 1.20 22.77 21.94
CA LYS A 561 -0.26 22.89 21.79
C LYS A 561 -0.69 23.11 20.34
N ASP A 562 0.12 23.80 19.55
CA ASP A 562 -0.18 24.02 18.12
C ASP A 562 -0.02 22.74 17.31
N LEU A 563 0.82 21.83 17.77
CA LEU A 563 1.14 20.56 17.10
C LEU A 563 0.13 19.45 17.45
N ALA A 564 -0.51 19.55 18.61
CA ALA A 564 -1.49 18.59 19.07
C ALA A 564 -2.74 18.59 18.16
N GLY A 565 -3.26 17.42 17.82
CA GLY A 565 -4.43 17.24 16.95
C GLY A 565 -4.16 17.37 15.46
N LYS A 566 -2.93 17.63 15.03
CA LYS A 566 -2.59 17.95 13.64
C LYS A 566 -1.55 17.02 13.03
N SER A 567 -1.62 16.88 11.72
CA SER A 567 -0.46 16.45 10.95
C SER A 567 0.48 17.63 10.75
N VAL A 568 1.76 17.44 11.10
CA VAL A 568 2.73 18.52 11.13
C VAL A 568 3.85 18.30 10.12
N ILE A 569 4.39 19.36 9.56
CA ILE A 569 5.57 19.29 8.70
C ILE A 569 6.62 20.29 9.17
N PHE A 570 7.85 19.82 9.33
CA PHE A 570 9.00 20.61 9.73
C PHE A 570 9.92 20.82 8.53
N LEU A 571 10.22 22.08 8.21
CA LEU A 571 11.19 22.42 7.19
C LEU A 571 12.52 22.72 7.87
N GLY A 572 13.51 21.88 7.61
CA GLY A 572 14.79 21.90 8.31
C GLY A 572 14.83 21.03 9.57
N THR A 573 16.01 20.51 9.85
CA THR A 573 16.27 19.57 10.96
C THR A 573 16.58 20.24 12.29
N ASP A 574 16.87 21.55 12.29
CA ASP A 574 17.43 22.26 13.44
C ASP A 574 16.39 22.88 14.39
N SER A 575 15.12 22.76 14.07
CA SER A 575 14.05 23.20 14.96
C SER A 575 14.08 22.39 16.27
N ARG A 576 14.03 23.11 17.42
CA ARG A 576 13.93 22.47 18.75
C ARG A 576 12.74 21.52 18.82
N LEU A 577 11.59 21.92 18.25
CA LEU A 577 10.37 21.12 18.21
C LEU A 577 10.54 19.84 17.37
N ALA A 578 11.16 19.95 16.21
CA ALA A 578 11.45 18.75 15.40
C ALA A 578 12.35 17.77 16.16
N ARG A 579 13.39 18.27 16.84
CA ARG A 579 14.31 17.42 17.64
C ARG A 579 13.67 16.82 18.88
N SER A 580 12.73 17.53 19.51
CA SER A 580 12.04 17.00 20.70
C SER A 580 10.99 15.95 20.35
N LEU A 581 10.38 16.03 19.17
CA LEU A 581 9.30 15.12 18.73
C LEU A 581 9.79 13.95 17.89
N LEU A 582 10.81 14.21 17.07
CA LEU A 582 11.33 13.25 16.09
C LEU A 582 12.78 12.98 16.43
N ALA A 583 13.14 11.70 16.53
CA ALA A 583 14.53 11.31 16.67
C ALA A 583 15.40 11.95 15.58
N PRO A 584 16.72 12.16 15.84
CA PRO A 584 17.63 12.65 14.82
C PRO A 584 17.46 11.85 13.52
N SER A 585 17.14 12.55 12.45
CA SER A 585 16.99 11.92 11.14
C SER A 585 18.35 11.46 10.63
N THR A 586 18.38 10.29 9.99
CA THR A 586 19.54 9.81 9.23
C THR A 586 19.60 10.44 7.83
N GLN A 587 18.98 11.61 7.65
CA GLN A 587 18.90 12.28 6.35
C GLN A 587 20.29 12.66 5.84
N SER A 588 20.48 12.45 4.54
CA SER A 588 21.70 12.83 3.84
C SER A 588 21.87 14.35 3.87
N ALA A 589 23.12 14.81 4.05
CA ALA A 589 23.49 16.22 3.94
C ALA A 589 23.42 16.75 2.49
N SER A 590 23.00 15.92 1.50
CA SER A 590 22.92 16.27 0.09
C SER A 590 21.50 16.05 -0.43
N GLY A 591 21.11 16.84 -1.45
CA GLY A 591 19.82 16.69 -2.13
C GLY A 591 18.63 17.22 -1.32
N PHE A 592 17.43 16.73 -1.67
CA PHE A 592 16.17 16.99 -0.97
C PHE A 592 15.63 15.69 -0.39
N SER A 593 15.22 15.71 0.87
CA SER A 593 14.63 14.54 1.53
C SER A 593 13.34 14.87 2.26
N LEU A 594 12.42 13.91 2.24
CA LEU A 594 11.16 13.90 2.97
C LEU A 594 11.09 12.61 3.79
N GLU A 595 10.74 12.72 5.06
CA GLU A 595 10.52 11.58 5.94
C GLU A 595 9.25 11.80 6.76
N ALA A 596 8.27 10.92 6.59
CA ALA A 596 7.03 10.91 7.36
C ALA A 596 7.12 9.88 8.49
N ARG A 597 6.66 10.25 9.67
CA ARG A 597 6.56 9.42 10.88
C ARG A 597 5.20 9.59 11.53
N GLU A 598 4.82 8.70 12.43
CA GLU A 598 3.64 8.94 13.27
C GLU A 598 3.90 10.18 14.16
N ASN A 599 2.87 11.01 14.33
CA ASN A 599 2.97 12.14 15.26
C ASN A 599 2.85 11.62 16.70
N PRO A 600 3.92 11.69 17.53
CA PRO A 600 3.89 11.15 18.88
C PRO A 600 2.89 11.86 19.80
N LEU A 601 2.52 13.10 19.49
CA LEU A 601 1.53 13.88 20.25
C LEU A 601 0.10 13.55 19.90
N THR A 602 -0.13 12.92 18.73
CA THR A 602 -1.49 12.68 18.24
C THR A 602 -1.56 11.39 17.45
N PRO A 603 -2.04 10.29 18.05
CA PRO A 603 -2.24 9.03 17.34
C PRO A 603 -3.09 9.22 16.07
N GLY A 604 -2.65 8.60 14.98
CA GLY A 604 -3.35 8.68 13.70
C GLY A 604 -2.98 9.88 12.82
N GLN A 605 -2.23 10.85 13.35
CA GLN A 605 -1.65 11.95 12.58
C GLN A 605 -0.17 11.69 12.26
N VAL A 606 0.38 12.39 11.27
CA VAL A 606 1.78 12.21 10.86
C VAL A 606 2.59 13.47 11.11
N ALA A 607 3.86 13.28 11.40
CA ALA A 607 4.88 14.32 11.44
C ALA A 607 5.86 14.09 10.29
N VAL A 608 6.05 15.10 9.45
CA VAL A 608 6.89 15.03 8.26
C VAL A 608 8.11 15.92 8.48
N LEU A 609 9.28 15.40 8.18
CA LEU A 609 10.53 16.15 8.22
C LEU A 609 11.04 16.36 6.79
N ILE A 610 11.31 17.59 6.44
CA ILE A 610 11.93 17.98 5.17
C ILE A 610 13.34 18.50 5.43
N ALA A 611 14.31 17.99 4.71
CA ALA A 611 15.64 18.55 4.64
C ALA A 611 16.06 18.78 3.19
N SER A 612 16.71 19.88 2.92
CA SER A 612 17.20 20.23 1.59
C SER A 612 18.57 20.90 1.68
N ALA A 613 19.45 20.53 0.77
CA ALA A 613 20.78 21.10 0.68
C ALA A 613 20.81 22.50 0.03
N SER A 614 19.78 22.87 -0.74
CA SER A 614 19.70 24.15 -1.43
C SER A 614 18.29 24.45 -1.94
N ALA A 615 18.03 25.73 -2.26
CA ALA A 615 16.78 26.14 -2.92
C ALA A 615 16.57 25.49 -4.31
N ALA A 616 17.66 25.20 -5.02
CA ALA A 616 17.60 24.52 -6.32
C ALA A 616 17.11 23.07 -6.16
N GLU A 617 17.58 22.34 -5.14
CA GLU A 617 17.08 20.99 -4.81
C GLU A 617 15.62 21.02 -4.42
N THR A 618 15.20 21.99 -3.61
CA THR A 618 13.79 22.16 -3.21
C THR A 618 12.91 22.45 -4.42
N ALA A 619 13.31 23.38 -5.29
CA ALA A 619 12.56 23.73 -6.50
C ALA A 619 12.43 22.55 -7.49
N ALA A 620 13.47 21.72 -7.58
CA ALA A 620 13.47 20.55 -8.46
C ALA A 620 12.63 19.39 -7.93
N ALA A 621 12.50 19.24 -6.59
CA ALA A 621 11.76 18.15 -5.95
C ALA A 621 10.29 18.48 -5.70
N ALA A 622 9.97 19.69 -5.23
CA ALA A 622 8.63 20.07 -4.76
C ALA A 622 7.49 19.76 -5.76
N PRO A 623 7.59 20.09 -7.07
CA PRO A 623 6.50 19.80 -8.01
C PRO A 623 6.25 18.29 -8.20
N LYS A 624 7.25 17.45 -7.93
CA LYS A 624 7.18 16.00 -8.13
C LYS A 624 6.51 15.27 -6.97
N LEU A 625 6.50 15.86 -5.78
CA LEU A 625 5.96 15.23 -4.57
C LEU A 625 4.48 14.83 -4.68
N ALA A 626 3.71 15.50 -5.54
CA ALA A 626 2.32 15.14 -5.81
C ALA A 626 2.15 13.68 -6.30
N HIS A 627 3.18 13.12 -6.95
CA HIS A 627 3.19 11.75 -7.48
C HIS A 627 3.75 10.71 -6.51
N TYR A 628 4.30 11.13 -5.37
CA TYR A 628 4.99 10.27 -4.42
C TYR A 628 4.24 10.10 -3.09
N GLY A 629 2.93 10.30 -3.08
CA GLY A 629 2.09 10.26 -1.87
C GLY A 629 2.23 8.99 -1.04
N LYS A 630 2.39 7.83 -1.65
CA LYS A 630 2.43 6.52 -0.98
C LYS A 630 3.68 6.24 -0.16
N TYR A 631 4.71 7.06 -0.26
CA TYR A 631 5.99 6.81 0.40
C TYR A 631 6.08 7.47 1.77
N SER A 632 6.76 6.79 2.67
CA SER A 632 7.11 7.29 4.02
C SER A 632 8.42 8.07 4.00
N ALA A 633 9.37 7.67 3.17
CA ALA A 633 10.60 8.43 2.99
C ALA A 633 10.98 8.53 1.51
N LEU A 634 11.49 9.69 1.14
CA LEU A 634 11.92 10.05 -0.21
C LEU A 634 13.25 10.78 -0.14
N HIS A 635 14.12 10.52 -1.10
CA HIS A 635 15.31 11.33 -1.34
C HIS A 635 15.44 11.65 -2.83
N PHE A 636 15.70 12.91 -3.14
CA PHE A 636 15.91 13.42 -4.50
C PHE A 636 17.30 14.05 -4.60
N ASN A 637 17.91 13.90 -5.75
CA ASN A 637 19.12 14.61 -6.13
C ASN A 637 18.83 15.34 -7.46
N LEU A 638 18.84 16.68 -7.45
CA LEU A 638 18.43 17.53 -8.56
C LEU A 638 17.09 17.11 -9.18
N GLY A 639 16.12 16.81 -8.30
CA GLY A 639 14.79 16.38 -8.71
C GLY A 639 14.69 14.97 -9.26
N ARG A 640 15.76 14.18 -9.29
CA ARG A 640 15.73 12.74 -9.59
C ARG A 640 15.61 11.96 -8.29
N VAL A 641 14.59 11.12 -8.16
CA VAL A 641 14.46 10.25 -7.00
C VAL A 641 15.53 9.16 -7.03
N ASP A 642 16.29 9.02 -5.96
CA ASP A 642 17.30 7.97 -5.79
C ASP A 642 16.95 7.00 -4.65
N ARG A 643 16.10 7.40 -3.71
CA ARG A 643 15.59 6.54 -2.63
C ARG A 643 14.12 6.86 -2.36
N LYS A 644 13.33 5.79 -2.24
CA LYS A 644 11.92 5.84 -1.87
C LYS A 644 11.56 4.60 -1.07
N THR A 645 10.95 4.78 0.10
CA THR A 645 10.56 3.67 0.98
C THR A 645 9.16 3.89 1.55
N ILE A 646 8.48 2.80 1.82
CA ILE A 646 7.23 2.77 2.60
C ILE A 646 7.60 2.10 3.92
N ALA A 647 7.20 2.69 5.04
CA ALA A 647 7.42 2.09 6.35
C ALA A 647 6.68 0.76 6.46
N GLU A 648 7.32 -0.21 7.05
CA GLU A 648 6.71 -1.51 7.30
C GLU A 648 5.59 -1.40 8.34
N THR A 649 4.54 -2.17 8.15
CA THR A 649 3.38 -2.21 9.03
C THR A 649 2.82 -3.63 9.07
N ASP A 650 1.94 -3.90 10.01
CA ASP A 650 1.27 -5.18 10.11
C ASP A 650 0.49 -5.51 8.83
N GLN A 651 0.35 -6.79 8.56
CA GLN A 651 -0.42 -7.31 7.45
C GLN A 651 -1.73 -7.89 7.96
N GLY A 652 -2.85 -7.32 7.51
CA GLY A 652 -4.17 -7.68 7.97
C GLY A 652 -4.44 -7.33 9.44
N ILE A 653 -5.64 -7.62 9.90
CA ILE A 653 -6.05 -7.40 11.29
C ILE A 653 -5.46 -8.52 12.14
N ARG A 654 -4.44 -8.22 12.94
CA ARG A 654 -3.73 -9.19 13.75
C ARG A 654 -4.35 -9.34 15.14
N LEU A 655 -4.60 -10.57 15.52
CA LEU A 655 -5.02 -10.95 16.86
C LEU A 655 -4.07 -12.03 17.38
N ALA A 656 -3.16 -11.64 18.28
CA ALA A 656 -2.31 -12.59 18.97
C ALA A 656 -3.17 -13.40 19.96
N ILE A 657 -3.08 -14.72 19.86
CA ILE A 657 -3.86 -15.64 20.68
C ILE A 657 -3.06 -16.02 21.91
N ASP A 658 -3.67 -15.81 23.06
CA ASP A 658 -3.07 -16.12 24.33
C ASP A 658 -3.59 -17.48 24.84
N THR A 659 -2.73 -18.51 24.85
CA THR A 659 -3.08 -19.87 25.27
C THR A 659 -3.09 -19.99 26.79
N PRO A 660 -4.22 -20.36 27.44
CA PRO A 660 -4.26 -20.47 28.88
C PRO A 660 -3.41 -21.65 29.41
N PRO A 661 -2.26 -21.42 30.13
CA PRO A 661 -1.60 -22.46 30.86
C PRO A 661 -2.35 -22.76 32.15
N TRP A 662 -2.12 -23.91 32.71
CA TRP A 662 -2.46 -24.18 34.08
C TRP A 662 -1.18 -24.42 34.88
N GLY A 663 -1.22 -24.16 36.18
CA GLY A 663 -0.03 -24.23 36.98
C GLY A 663 -0.28 -24.78 38.40
N ILE A 664 0.77 -25.15 39.06
CA ILE A 664 0.75 -25.66 40.44
C ILE A 664 1.46 -24.64 41.32
N ALA A 665 0.75 -24.08 42.31
CA ALA A 665 1.44 -23.43 43.42
C ALA A 665 1.97 -24.49 44.33
N MET A 666 3.23 -24.43 44.73
CA MET A 666 3.81 -25.41 45.62
C MET A 666 3.30 -25.20 47.04
N PRO A 667 2.56 -26.12 47.66
CA PRO A 667 2.26 -27.53 47.27
C PRO A 667 0.84 -27.77 46.71
N GLN A 668 0.17 -26.80 46.19
CA GLN A 668 -1.21 -26.91 45.71
C GLN A 668 -1.37 -26.67 44.21
N ALA A 669 -2.19 -27.48 43.55
CA ALA A 669 -2.58 -27.22 42.16
C ALA A 669 -3.55 -26.05 42.08
N LEU A 670 -3.23 -25.04 41.27
CA LEU A 670 -4.01 -23.83 41.09
C LEU A 670 -4.32 -23.60 39.60
N SER A 671 -5.47 -22.99 39.32
CA SER A 671 -5.72 -22.42 38.01
C SER A 671 -4.82 -21.19 37.82
N PHE A 672 -4.52 -20.85 36.53
CA PHE A 672 -3.75 -19.64 36.24
C PHE A 672 -4.39 -18.37 36.82
N ALA A 673 -5.73 -18.27 36.78
CA ALA A 673 -6.46 -17.16 37.39
C ALA A 673 -6.22 -17.04 38.91
N ALA A 674 -6.20 -18.16 39.62
CA ALA A 674 -5.90 -18.16 41.05
C ALA A 674 -4.44 -17.77 41.33
N ILE A 675 -3.50 -18.17 40.48
CA ILE A 675 -2.10 -17.70 40.56
C ILE A 675 -2.04 -16.19 40.37
N MET A 676 -2.72 -15.66 39.33
CA MET A 676 -2.77 -14.23 39.08
C MET A 676 -3.35 -13.43 40.24
N GLU A 677 -4.34 -13.98 40.95
CA GLU A 677 -4.90 -13.36 42.15
C GLU A 677 -3.86 -13.36 43.30
N GLN A 678 -3.15 -14.47 43.51
CA GLN A 678 -2.15 -14.58 44.59
C GLN A 678 -0.91 -13.72 44.37
N ILE A 679 -0.52 -13.48 43.13
CA ILE A 679 0.60 -12.58 42.80
C ILE A 679 0.14 -11.11 42.67
N GLY A 680 -1.15 -10.86 42.73
CA GLY A 680 -1.74 -9.53 42.56
C GLY A 680 -1.28 -8.48 43.60
N ASP A 681 -0.77 -8.91 44.76
CA ASP A 681 -0.20 -8.04 45.78
C ASP A 681 1.32 -7.92 45.71
N LYS A 682 1.99 -8.70 44.84
CA LYS A 682 3.44 -8.67 44.71
C LYS A 682 3.90 -7.42 43.96
N ARG A 683 4.99 -6.85 44.43
CA ARG A 683 5.58 -5.69 43.83
C ARG A 683 6.58 -5.99 42.70
N VAL A 684 7.23 -7.17 42.84
CA VAL A 684 8.06 -7.73 41.76
C VAL A 684 7.59 -9.15 41.46
N VAL A 685 7.36 -9.43 40.17
CA VAL A 685 7.05 -10.78 39.71
C VAL A 685 8.11 -11.14 38.65
N TYR A 686 8.91 -12.15 38.96
CA TYR A 686 9.89 -12.71 38.04
C TYR A 686 9.23 -13.80 37.22
N VAL A 687 9.43 -13.75 35.88
CA VAL A 687 8.95 -14.80 34.99
C VAL A 687 10.16 -15.28 34.17
N GLY A 688 10.70 -16.42 34.64
CA GLY A 688 11.89 -17.03 34.05
C GLY A 688 11.60 -17.63 32.69
N GLU A 689 12.62 -17.65 31.84
CA GLU A 689 12.50 -18.16 30.47
C GLU A 689 13.70 -19.04 30.08
N SER A 690 13.47 -19.93 29.13
CA SER A 690 14.48 -20.46 28.22
C SER A 690 14.40 -19.65 26.93
N HIS A 691 15.44 -18.93 26.57
CA HIS A 691 15.45 -17.88 25.52
C HIS A 691 14.91 -18.28 24.15
N THR A 692 14.73 -19.56 23.88
CA THR A 692 14.24 -20.10 22.60
C THR A 692 12.84 -20.70 22.69
N ARG A 693 12.26 -20.82 23.89
CA ARG A 693 10.98 -21.45 24.13
C ARG A 693 9.85 -20.44 23.97
N ASN A 694 9.07 -20.59 22.92
CA ASN A 694 7.96 -19.67 22.64
C ASN A 694 6.90 -19.64 23.74
N GLU A 695 6.59 -20.78 24.37
CA GLU A 695 5.62 -20.87 25.45
C GLU A 695 6.03 -20.09 26.70
N ASP A 696 7.33 -19.89 26.95
CA ASP A 696 7.82 -19.06 28.07
C ASP A 696 7.50 -17.58 27.83
N HIS A 697 7.70 -17.12 26.60
CA HIS A 697 7.41 -15.73 26.20
C HIS A 697 5.92 -15.47 26.16
N LEU A 698 5.12 -16.46 25.78
CA LEU A 698 3.66 -16.38 25.87
C LEU A 698 3.19 -16.32 27.33
N LEU A 699 3.82 -17.10 28.25
CA LEU A 699 3.57 -16.99 29.66
C LEU A 699 3.92 -15.61 30.22
N GLN A 700 5.09 -15.09 29.87
CA GLN A 700 5.51 -13.72 30.21
C GLN A 700 4.47 -12.68 29.76
N LEU A 701 4.04 -12.73 28.50
CA LEU A 701 3.02 -11.83 27.95
C LEU A 701 1.70 -11.93 28.73
N ARG A 702 1.30 -13.14 29.10
CA ARG A 702 0.09 -13.40 29.85
C ARG A 702 0.14 -12.83 31.27
N VAL A 703 1.25 -13.04 31.99
CA VAL A 703 1.46 -12.47 33.31
C VAL A 703 1.44 -10.94 33.25
N ILE A 704 2.09 -10.36 32.26
CA ILE A 704 2.08 -8.90 32.04
C ILE A 704 0.66 -8.40 31.85
N ARG A 705 -0.12 -9.02 30.96
CA ARG A 705 -1.52 -8.63 30.70
C ARG A 705 -2.38 -8.74 31.97
N GLY A 706 -2.25 -9.82 32.71
CA GLY A 706 -3.00 -10.04 33.93
C GLY A 706 -2.67 -9.04 35.02
N LEU A 707 -1.41 -8.73 35.24
CA LEU A 707 -0.99 -7.73 36.24
C LEU A 707 -1.32 -6.31 35.82
N PHE A 708 -1.23 -6.00 34.53
CA PHE A 708 -1.63 -4.71 33.97
C PHE A 708 -3.14 -4.48 34.14
N ALA A 709 -3.96 -5.49 33.89
CA ALA A 709 -5.41 -5.40 34.10
C ALA A 709 -5.79 -5.14 35.57
N GLN A 710 -5.00 -5.67 36.53
CA GLN A 710 -5.19 -5.42 37.95
C GLN A 710 -4.70 -4.03 38.37
N ASN A 711 -3.58 -3.58 37.84
CA ASN A 711 -2.98 -2.28 38.14
C ASN A 711 -2.15 -1.76 36.95
N PRO A 712 -2.57 -0.68 36.30
CA PRO A 712 -1.88 -0.12 35.12
C PRO A 712 -0.52 0.52 35.45
N LYS A 713 -0.19 0.75 36.73
CA LYS A 713 1.15 1.22 37.15
C LYS A 713 2.14 0.06 37.16
N LEU A 714 2.41 -0.49 35.99
CA LEU A 714 3.27 -1.64 35.76
C LEU A 714 4.48 -1.23 34.90
N ALA A 715 5.66 -1.74 35.21
CA ALA A 715 6.86 -1.68 34.38
C ALA A 715 7.28 -3.10 33.99
N ILE A 716 8.01 -3.22 32.91
CA ILE A 716 8.58 -4.48 32.43
C ILE A 716 10.10 -4.37 32.46
N GLY A 717 10.74 -5.12 33.37
CA GLY A 717 12.19 -5.23 33.42
C GLY A 717 12.64 -6.33 32.45
N MET A 718 13.57 -6.04 31.56
CA MET A 718 14.02 -6.97 30.51
C MET A 718 15.54 -7.17 30.56
N GLU A 719 15.98 -8.41 30.72
CA GLU A 719 17.37 -8.83 30.61
C GLU A 719 17.94 -8.59 29.20
N MET A 720 17.11 -8.64 28.18
CA MET A 720 17.45 -8.57 26.78
C MET A 720 18.14 -7.25 26.38
N PHE A 721 18.09 -6.25 27.25
CA PHE A 721 18.64 -4.92 27.02
C PHE A 721 19.65 -4.52 28.09
N SER A 722 20.82 -4.05 27.65
CA SER A 722 21.79 -3.43 28.55
C SER A 722 21.33 -2.02 28.95
N ARG A 723 21.76 -1.55 30.11
CA ARG A 723 21.41 -0.22 30.68
C ARG A 723 21.61 0.93 29.71
N GLU A 724 22.58 0.85 28.79
CA GLU A 724 22.82 1.84 27.77
C GLU A 724 21.67 1.99 26.77
N ALA A 725 20.86 0.94 26.59
CA ALA A 725 19.71 0.98 25.70
C ALA A 725 18.49 1.70 26.31
N GLN A 726 18.53 2.09 27.59
CA GLN A 726 17.36 2.71 28.27
C GLN A 726 16.82 3.92 27.52
N PRO A 727 17.61 4.89 27.02
CA PRO A 727 17.05 6.01 26.25
C PRO A 727 16.34 5.58 24.96
N VAL A 728 16.77 4.48 24.35
CA VAL A 728 16.13 3.94 23.13
C VAL A 728 14.80 3.27 23.48
N LEU A 729 14.74 2.52 24.59
CA LEU A 729 13.51 1.92 25.09
C LEU A 729 12.47 2.99 25.44
N ASP A 730 12.88 4.03 26.14
CA ASP A 730 12.00 5.13 26.53
C ASP A 730 11.36 5.80 25.31
N ARG A 731 12.17 6.10 24.31
CA ARG A 731 11.71 6.71 23.06
C ARG A 731 10.79 5.78 22.26
N TYR A 732 11.08 4.49 22.26
CA TYR A 732 10.22 3.52 21.59
C TYR A 732 8.85 3.39 22.26
N VAL A 733 8.82 3.32 23.58
CA VAL A 733 7.58 3.29 24.38
C VAL A 733 6.80 4.58 24.22
N ALA A 734 7.49 5.73 24.13
CA ALA A 734 6.85 7.02 23.85
C ALA A 734 6.23 7.08 22.44
N GLY A 735 6.64 6.20 21.53
CA GLY A 735 6.16 6.18 20.14
C GLY A 735 7.02 6.97 19.16
N GLU A 736 8.18 7.47 19.60
CA GLU A 736 9.09 8.30 18.80
C GLU A 736 9.93 7.51 17.77
N LEU A 737 10.04 6.19 17.97
CA LEU A 737 10.81 5.31 17.10
C LEU A 737 9.89 4.30 16.42
N SER A 738 10.15 4.00 15.16
CA SER A 738 9.62 2.82 14.50
C SER A 738 10.26 1.56 15.09
N GLU A 739 9.65 0.39 14.89
CA GLU A 739 10.22 -0.90 15.32
C GLU A 739 11.61 -1.13 14.71
N LYS A 740 11.80 -0.78 13.45
CA LYS A 740 13.07 -0.88 12.75
C LYS A 740 14.16 -0.01 13.39
N GLU A 741 13.83 1.25 13.68
CA GLU A 741 14.74 2.17 14.34
C GLU A 741 15.08 1.72 15.76
N PHE A 742 14.09 1.23 16.49
CA PHE A 742 14.26 0.66 17.82
C PHE A 742 15.24 -0.52 17.79
N LEU A 743 15.00 -1.51 16.92
CA LEU A 743 15.88 -2.68 16.81
C LEU A 743 17.31 -2.32 16.42
N LYS A 744 17.45 -1.34 15.52
CA LYS A 744 18.76 -0.86 15.06
C LYS A 744 19.49 -0.09 16.17
N GLN A 745 18.81 0.88 16.83
CA GLN A 745 19.45 1.74 17.84
C GLN A 745 19.71 1.02 19.15
N SER A 746 18.87 0.06 19.55
CA SER A 746 19.13 -0.79 20.72
C SER A 746 20.23 -1.82 20.48
N GLY A 747 20.57 -2.10 19.22
CA GLY A 747 21.52 -3.15 18.85
C GLY A 747 21.02 -4.54 19.20
N TYR A 748 19.72 -4.76 19.16
CA TYR A 748 19.09 -6.00 19.62
C TYR A 748 19.78 -7.25 19.05
N PHE A 749 19.95 -7.33 17.73
CA PHE A 749 20.50 -8.52 17.08
C PHE A 749 22.00 -8.74 17.29
N SER A 750 22.76 -7.66 17.56
CA SER A 750 24.18 -7.77 17.88
C SER A 750 24.43 -8.05 19.35
N LYS A 751 23.58 -7.58 20.25
CA LYS A 751 23.76 -7.71 21.70
C LYS A 751 23.04 -8.94 22.28
N TRP A 752 21.81 -9.23 21.84
CA TRP A 752 21.00 -10.34 22.39
C TRP A 752 20.97 -11.57 21.49
N SER A 753 20.80 -11.41 20.19
CA SER A 753 20.91 -12.44 19.14
C SER A 753 19.77 -13.45 19.03
N PHE A 754 18.86 -13.58 19.99
CA PHE A 754 17.68 -14.44 19.89
C PHE A 754 16.60 -13.86 18.98
N ASP A 755 15.70 -14.72 18.52
CA ASP A 755 14.63 -14.32 17.59
C ASP A 755 13.73 -13.25 18.25
N TYR A 756 13.70 -12.07 17.62
CA TYR A 756 12.91 -10.94 18.13
C TYR A 756 11.41 -11.22 18.19
N ARG A 757 10.90 -12.12 17.37
CA ARG A 757 9.48 -12.48 17.34
C ARG A 757 9.00 -13.08 18.68
N LEU A 758 9.88 -13.66 19.45
CA LEU A 758 9.60 -14.15 20.79
C LEU A 758 9.23 -13.03 21.76
N TYR A 759 9.83 -11.85 21.61
CA TYR A 759 9.64 -10.71 22.51
C TYR A 759 8.74 -9.62 21.92
N ARG A 760 8.44 -9.70 20.62
CA ARG A 760 7.75 -8.64 19.88
C ARG A 760 6.43 -8.23 20.51
N GLU A 761 5.59 -9.18 20.90
CA GLU A 761 4.28 -8.89 21.49
C GLU A 761 4.39 -8.31 22.90
N ILE A 762 5.42 -8.68 23.67
CA ILE A 762 5.72 -8.09 24.98
C ILE A 762 6.12 -6.61 24.79
N ILE A 763 6.95 -6.33 23.84
CA ILE A 763 7.40 -4.96 23.52
C ILE A 763 6.24 -4.13 22.95
N ASN A 764 5.39 -4.75 22.12
CA ASN A 764 4.20 -4.11 21.56
C ASN A 764 3.17 -3.75 22.64
N ILE A 765 2.91 -4.61 23.61
CA ILE A 765 1.97 -4.27 24.71
C ILE A 765 2.53 -3.12 25.56
N ALA A 766 3.86 -3.11 25.80
CA ALA A 766 4.49 -2.01 26.50
C ALA A 766 4.30 -0.69 25.75
N ARG A 767 4.56 -0.65 24.45
CA ARG A 767 4.39 0.54 23.60
C ARG A 767 2.94 1.02 23.56
N ARG A 768 1.99 0.11 23.27
CA ARG A 768 0.55 0.44 23.18
C ARG A 768 -0.01 1.05 24.48
N ASN A 769 0.45 0.54 25.61
CA ASN A 769 -0.04 0.96 26.91
C ASN A 769 0.91 1.95 27.63
N LYS A 770 1.98 2.37 26.97
CA LYS A 770 3.01 3.28 27.51
C LYS A 770 3.61 2.74 28.83
N LEU A 771 3.80 1.42 28.91
CA LEU A 771 4.42 0.78 30.06
C LEU A 771 5.94 0.97 29.97
N PRO A 772 6.61 1.47 31.00
CA PRO A 772 8.05 1.56 31.01
C PRO A 772 8.71 0.19 30.79
N ILE A 773 9.62 0.10 29.84
CA ILE A 773 10.54 -1.03 29.69
C ILE A 773 11.86 -0.62 30.33
N ILE A 774 12.30 -1.40 31.31
CA ILE A 774 13.53 -1.13 32.05
C ILE A 774 14.61 -2.08 31.58
N ALA A 775 15.70 -1.52 31.07
CA ALA A 775 16.90 -2.26 30.70
C ALA A 775 17.60 -2.75 31.97
N LEU A 776 17.70 -4.06 32.11
CA LEU A 776 18.22 -4.65 33.34
C LEU A 776 19.71 -5.01 33.23
N ASN A 777 20.18 -5.35 32.03
CA ASN A 777 21.45 -6.04 31.85
C ASN A 777 22.68 -5.10 31.85
N GLN A 778 23.86 -5.71 31.98
CA GLN A 778 25.15 -5.05 31.87
C GLN A 778 25.71 -5.16 30.44
N GLU A 779 26.62 -4.28 30.10
CA GLU A 779 27.38 -4.32 28.86
C GLU A 779 28.18 -5.62 28.75
N LYS A 780 28.06 -6.30 27.63
CA LYS A 780 28.72 -7.59 27.38
C LYS A 780 30.25 -7.52 27.50
N GLU A 781 30.83 -6.40 27.10
CA GLU A 781 32.27 -6.13 27.13
C GLU A 781 32.78 -6.08 28.58
N LEU A 782 32.04 -5.40 29.44
CA LEU A 782 32.36 -5.31 30.88
C LEU A 782 32.27 -6.68 31.56
N VAL A 783 31.22 -7.43 31.31
CA VAL A 783 31.03 -8.78 31.84
C VAL A 783 32.12 -9.72 31.30
N SER A 784 32.46 -9.63 30.01
CA SER A 784 33.53 -10.43 29.42
C SER A 784 34.90 -10.11 30.03
N LYS A 785 35.15 -8.83 30.34
CA LYS A 785 36.40 -8.41 31.03
C LYS A 785 36.46 -8.95 32.46
N VAL A 786 35.35 -8.86 33.21
CA VAL A 786 35.23 -9.45 34.55
C VAL A 786 35.40 -10.97 34.53
N PHE A 787 34.84 -11.65 33.54
CA PHE A 787 35.03 -13.08 33.35
C PHE A 787 36.51 -13.45 33.13
N LYS A 788 37.20 -12.71 32.26
CA LYS A 788 38.59 -13.03 31.86
C LYS A 788 39.64 -12.60 32.90
N GLU A 789 39.44 -11.43 33.49
CA GLU A 789 40.47 -10.73 34.25
C GLU A 789 40.06 -10.45 35.71
N GLY A 790 38.80 -10.70 36.05
CA GLY A 790 38.22 -10.38 37.36
C GLY A 790 37.83 -8.90 37.50
N ALA A 791 36.94 -8.61 38.45
CA ALA A 791 36.47 -7.25 38.71
C ALA A 791 37.58 -6.27 39.16
N ALA A 792 38.67 -6.78 39.73
CA ALA A 792 39.81 -5.97 40.15
C ALA A 792 40.61 -5.34 38.95
N ALA A 793 40.44 -5.88 37.76
CA ALA A 793 41.08 -5.36 36.54
C ALA A 793 40.31 -4.21 35.89
N LEU A 794 39.15 -3.84 36.41
CA LEU A 794 38.35 -2.72 35.87
C LEU A 794 38.97 -1.38 36.23
N THR A 795 38.91 -0.45 35.30
CA THR A 795 39.26 0.95 35.53
C THR A 795 38.29 1.64 36.48
N ALA A 796 38.64 2.78 37.03
CA ALA A 796 37.75 3.56 37.89
C ALA A 796 36.44 3.96 37.17
N GLU A 797 36.48 4.23 35.85
CA GLU A 797 35.31 4.54 35.03
C GLU A 797 34.43 3.31 34.82
N GLU A 798 35.02 2.16 34.56
CA GLU A 798 34.30 0.87 34.43
C GLU A 798 33.70 0.41 35.77
N LEU A 799 34.41 0.62 36.90
CA LEU A 799 33.89 0.32 38.24
C LEU A 799 32.67 1.18 38.58
N ALA A 800 32.63 2.43 38.09
CA ALA A 800 31.49 3.31 38.30
C ALA A 800 30.21 2.83 37.55
N LYS A 801 30.34 1.98 36.52
CA LYS A 801 29.23 1.45 35.73
C LYS A 801 28.65 0.15 36.29
N ILE A 802 29.28 -0.46 37.28
CA ILE A 802 28.81 -1.72 37.89
C ILE A 802 28.36 -1.48 39.32
N PRO A 803 27.42 -2.32 39.85
CA PRO A 803 26.98 -2.23 41.24
C PRO A 803 28.15 -2.28 42.20
N ALA A 804 28.23 -1.33 43.13
CA ALA A 804 29.26 -1.31 44.18
C ALA A 804 29.04 -2.48 45.19
N ASP A 805 27.75 -2.77 45.46
CA ASP A 805 27.34 -3.83 46.36
C ASP A 805 27.09 -5.13 45.56
N ARG A 806 28.07 -6.05 45.56
CA ARG A 806 28.03 -7.34 44.88
C ARG A 806 28.30 -8.46 45.87
N ASP A 807 27.30 -9.30 46.11
CA ASP A 807 27.39 -10.42 47.04
C ASP A 807 27.68 -11.75 46.31
N LEU A 808 28.85 -12.28 46.54
CA LEU A 808 29.32 -13.59 46.04
C LEU A 808 29.14 -14.70 47.05
N THR A 809 28.58 -14.41 48.24
CA THR A 809 28.52 -15.32 49.38
C THR A 809 27.12 -15.84 49.68
N LEU A 810 26.15 -15.56 48.84
CA LEU A 810 24.79 -16.10 48.97
C LEU A 810 24.84 -17.63 49.14
N PRO A 811 24.15 -18.17 50.16
CA PRO A 811 24.08 -19.63 50.35
C PRO A 811 23.54 -20.33 49.09
N GLY A 812 24.17 -21.43 48.66
CA GLY A 812 23.81 -22.20 47.48
C GLY A 812 24.25 -21.58 46.13
N TYR A 813 24.72 -20.31 46.12
CA TYR A 813 25.14 -19.66 44.90
C TYR A 813 26.33 -20.33 44.23
N ARG A 814 27.34 -20.64 44.98
CA ARG A 814 28.57 -21.28 44.47
C ARG A 814 28.29 -22.66 43.92
N GLU A 815 27.47 -23.44 44.61
CA GLU A 815 27.07 -24.79 44.21
C GLU A 815 26.33 -24.74 42.88
N ARG A 816 25.30 -23.92 42.77
CA ARG A 816 24.51 -23.77 41.55
C ARG A 816 25.38 -23.34 40.36
N ILE A 817 26.22 -22.32 40.54
CA ILE A 817 27.07 -21.81 39.44
C ILE A 817 28.14 -22.82 39.05
N THR A 818 28.59 -23.70 39.99
CA THR A 818 29.51 -24.79 39.67
C THR A 818 28.83 -25.82 38.75
N ASP A 819 27.58 -26.15 39.03
CA ASP A 819 26.82 -27.08 38.21
C ASP A 819 26.56 -26.49 36.80
N VAL A 820 26.18 -25.22 36.72
CA VAL A 820 26.03 -24.50 35.45
C VAL A 820 27.34 -24.46 34.65
N PHE A 821 28.45 -24.19 35.34
CA PHE A 821 29.78 -24.19 34.69
C PHE A 821 30.17 -25.59 34.17
N ALA A 822 29.86 -26.65 34.92
CA ALA A 822 30.08 -28.02 34.49
C ALA A 822 29.27 -28.40 33.25
N MET A 823 28.04 -27.92 33.10
CA MET A 823 27.21 -28.12 31.89
C MET A 823 27.80 -27.43 30.63
N HIS A 824 28.49 -26.31 30.81
CA HIS A 824 29.23 -25.63 29.73
C HIS A 824 30.62 -26.20 29.43
N GLY A 825 31.05 -27.21 30.16
CA GLY A 825 32.40 -27.70 30.44
C GLY A 825 33.14 -28.48 29.37
N GLN A 826 32.74 -28.55 28.12
CA GLN A 826 33.64 -29.13 27.10
C GLN A 826 34.70 -28.16 26.55
N HIS A 827 34.64 -26.87 26.91
CA HIS A 827 35.49 -25.82 26.40
C HIS A 827 36.02 -24.82 27.43
N SER A 828 35.81 -25.04 28.75
CA SER A 828 36.20 -24.10 29.80
C SER A 828 37.29 -24.69 30.69
N ALA A 829 38.41 -23.99 30.86
CA ALA A 829 39.47 -24.37 31.74
C ALA A 829 39.04 -24.23 33.23
N PRO A 830 39.35 -25.18 34.12
CA PRO A 830 38.95 -25.15 35.54
C PRO A 830 39.34 -23.84 36.26
N GLU A 831 40.43 -23.19 35.82
CA GLU A 831 40.91 -21.94 36.39
C GLU A 831 39.98 -20.76 36.13
N GLN A 832 39.08 -20.87 35.16
CA GLN A 832 38.15 -19.79 34.77
C GLN A 832 36.91 -19.72 35.66
N ILE A 833 36.65 -20.70 36.52
CA ILE A 833 35.47 -20.79 37.35
C ILE A 833 35.28 -19.54 38.24
N ASN A 834 36.35 -18.96 38.78
CA ASN A 834 36.27 -17.75 39.60
C ASN A 834 35.83 -16.53 38.81
N GLY A 835 36.33 -16.41 37.59
CA GLY A 835 35.84 -15.36 36.65
C GLY A 835 34.36 -15.56 36.27
N PHE A 836 33.96 -16.82 36.10
CA PHE A 836 32.56 -17.15 35.80
C PHE A 836 31.65 -16.79 36.99
N PHE A 837 32.03 -17.11 38.23
CA PHE A 837 31.28 -16.66 39.42
C PHE A 837 31.11 -15.15 39.48
N GLN A 838 32.18 -14.40 39.24
CA GLN A 838 32.13 -12.92 39.26
C GLN A 838 31.26 -12.37 38.15
N ALA A 839 31.34 -12.94 36.95
CA ALA A 839 30.54 -12.52 35.81
C ALA A 839 29.02 -12.78 36.02
N GLN A 840 28.68 -13.97 36.50
CA GLN A 840 27.28 -14.32 36.79
C GLN A 840 26.72 -13.42 37.90
N ALA A 841 27.48 -13.22 38.98
CA ALA A 841 27.09 -12.31 40.05
C ALA A 841 26.94 -10.87 39.54
N LEU A 842 27.81 -10.42 38.63
CA LEU A 842 27.71 -9.09 38.05
C LEU A 842 26.40 -8.91 37.26
N TRP A 843 26.00 -9.91 36.50
CA TRP A 843 24.69 -9.88 35.81
C TRP A 843 23.56 -9.76 36.83
N ASP A 844 23.46 -10.69 37.79
CA ASP A 844 22.38 -10.73 38.79
C ASP A 844 22.31 -9.44 39.61
N GLU A 845 23.45 -8.93 40.07
CA GLU A 845 23.54 -7.70 40.85
C GLU A 845 23.18 -6.46 40.05
N THR A 846 23.59 -6.39 38.77
CA THR A 846 23.21 -5.29 37.90
C THR A 846 21.72 -5.27 37.65
N MET A 847 21.12 -6.43 37.37
CA MET A 847 19.69 -6.56 37.18
C MET A 847 18.91 -6.21 38.45
N ALA A 848 19.36 -6.70 39.61
CA ALA A 848 18.75 -6.38 40.90
C ALA A 848 18.82 -4.88 41.22
N GLU A 849 19.97 -4.23 40.95
CA GLU A 849 20.13 -2.78 41.11
C GLU A 849 19.21 -2.00 40.17
N SER A 850 19.08 -2.40 38.89
CA SER A 850 18.15 -1.77 37.93
C SER A 850 16.71 -1.84 38.42
N VAL A 851 16.26 -3.01 38.89
CA VAL A 851 14.92 -3.22 39.48
C VAL A 851 14.71 -2.28 40.66
N THR A 852 15.63 -2.27 41.59
CA THR A 852 15.48 -1.51 42.85
C THR A 852 15.59 0.00 42.65
N THR A 853 16.43 0.44 41.75
CA THR A 853 16.55 1.86 41.34
C THR A 853 15.23 2.37 40.80
N PHE A 854 14.65 1.65 39.83
CA PHE A 854 13.34 2.03 39.27
C PHE A 854 12.25 2.04 40.33
N LEU A 855 12.13 0.99 41.14
CA LEU A 855 11.06 0.88 42.12
C LEU A 855 11.20 1.88 43.27
N THR A 856 12.41 2.31 43.57
CA THR A 856 12.64 3.38 44.56
C THR A 856 12.18 4.74 44.00
N ALA A 857 12.47 5.01 42.74
CA ALA A 857 12.04 6.24 42.06
C ALA A 857 10.52 6.25 41.81
N HIS A 858 9.86 5.08 41.75
CA HIS A 858 8.44 4.93 41.46
C HIS A 858 7.74 4.05 42.54
N PRO A 859 7.50 4.59 43.74
CA PRO A 859 7.00 3.82 44.89
C PRO A 859 5.65 3.12 44.63
N GLU A 860 4.79 3.63 43.77
CA GLU A 860 3.50 3.06 43.45
C GLU A 860 3.56 2.00 42.32
N SER A 861 4.67 1.87 41.65
CA SER A 861 4.81 0.97 40.50
C SER A 861 5.13 -0.45 40.93
N ARG A 862 4.68 -1.40 40.10
CA ARG A 862 5.08 -2.80 40.13
C ARG A 862 6.02 -3.09 38.98
N MET A 863 6.73 -4.20 39.01
CA MET A 863 7.57 -4.66 37.91
C MET A 863 7.39 -6.14 37.65
N VAL A 864 7.23 -6.51 36.39
CA VAL A 864 7.45 -7.87 35.90
C VAL A 864 8.89 -7.92 35.37
N VAL A 865 9.66 -8.85 35.87
CA VAL A 865 11.07 -9.06 35.48
C VAL A 865 11.13 -10.28 34.56
N LEU A 866 11.62 -10.08 33.35
CA LEU A 866 11.83 -11.11 32.34
C LEU A 866 13.31 -11.38 32.22
N ALA A 867 13.72 -12.58 32.54
CA ALA A 867 15.11 -13.03 32.51
C ALA A 867 15.20 -14.54 32.34
N GLY A 868 16.34 -15.00 31.89
CA GLY A 868 16.61 -16.43 31.83
C GLY A 868 16.37 -17.11 33.20
N GLN A 869 15.83 -18.31 33.19
CA GLN A 869 15.43 -19.01 34.42
C GLN A 869 16.57 -19.10 35.46
N GLY A 870 17.82 -19.22 35.01
CA GLY A 870 18.98 -19.20 35.90
C GLY A 870 19.17 -17.86 36.62
N HIS A 871 18.73 -16.74 36.07
CA HIS A 871 18.76 -15.41 36.68
C HIS A 871 17.54 -15.10 37.54
N THR A 872 16.48 -15.90 37.42
CA THR A 872 15.26 -15.75 38.21
C THR A 872 15.19 -16.74 39.38
N ASP A 873 16.22 -17.58 39.58
CA ASP A 873 16.29 -18.50 40.70
C ASP A 873 16.00 -17.77 42.01
N LYS A 874 15.03 -18.27 42.75
CA LYS A 874 14.48 -17.65 43.96
C LYS A 874 15.48 -17.54 45.10
N ALA A 875 16.39 -18.49 45.21
CA ALA A 875 17.32 -18.59 46.34
C ALA A 875 18.63 -17.86 46.08
N THR A 876 19.11 -17.83 44.83
CA THR A 876 20.52 -17.48 44.58
C THR A 876 20.75 -16.42 43.48
N ALA A 877 19.71 -16.04 42.74
CA ALA A 877 19.84 -15.11 41.60
C ALA A 877 19.35 -13.68 41.93
N ILE A 878 18.60 -13.06 41.04
CA ILE A 878 18.09 -11.65 41.16
C ILE A 878 17.19 -11.48 42.42
N PRO A 879 16.24 -12.40 42.76
CA PRO A 879 15.32 -12.14 43.85
C PRO A 879 15.95 -11.87 45.21
N PRO A 880 16.92 -12.67 45.72
CA PRO A 880 17.55 -12.37 47.01
C PRO A 880 18.36 -11.07 47.00
N ARG A 881 18.93 -10.69 45.86
CA ARG A 881 19.69 -9.46 45.69
C ARG A 881 18.78 -8.22 45.68
N VAL A 882 17.56 -8.35 45.17
CA VAL A 882 16.52 -7.33 45.31
C VAL A 882 16.02 -7.24 46.73
N ALA A 883 15.77 -8.39 47.38
CA ALA A 883 15.37 -8.43 48.79
C ALA A 883 16.42 -7.80 49.72
N ARG A 884 17.70 -8.00 49.45
CA ARG A 884 18.81 -7.35 50.20
C ARG A 884 18.74 -5.82 50.12
N ARG A 885 18.46 -5.27 48.94
CA ARG A 885 18.35 -3.83 48.69
C ARG A 885 17.01 -3.22 49.11
N MET A 886 15.96 -4.03 49.16
CA MET A 886 14.61 -3.64 49.53
C MET A 886 13.98 -4.71 50.45
N PRO A 887 14.35 -4.80 51.75
CA PRO A 887 13.98 -5.93 52.60
C PRO A 887 12.49 -6.22 52.79
N SER A 888 11.64 -5.21 52.64
CA SER A 888 10.18 -5.36 52.79
C SER A 888 9.44 -5.64 51.49
N ILE A 889 10.18 -5.81 50.36
CA ILE A 889 9.54 -5.98 49.08
C ILE A 889 8.89 -7.35 48.96
N ARG A 890 7.64 -7.36 48.49
CA ARG A 890 6.90 -8.60 48.20
C ARG A 890 7.21 -9.08 46.79
N GLN A 891 7.75 -10.26 46.68
CA GLN A 891 8.20 -10.84 45.44
C GLN A 891 7.53 -12.18 45.16
N ALA A 892 7.49 -12.60 43.88
CA ALA A 892 7.14 -13.95 43.46
C ALA A 892 7.93 -14.34 42.23
N VAL A 893 8.33 -15.60 42.16
CA VAL A 893 9.01 -16.22 41.02
C VAL A 893 8.08 -17.23 40.35
N ILE A 894 7.93 -17.12 39.07
CA ILE A 894 7.16 -18.01 38.20
C ILE A 894 8.13 -18.62 37.19
N LEU A 895 8.19 -19.93 37.11
CA LEU A 895 8.93 -20.66 36.09
C LEU A 895 7.99 -21.55 35.27
N ASN A 896 8.34 -21.72 33.99
CA ASN A 896 7.66 -22.67 33.12
C ASN A 896 8.50 -23.95 33.06
N SER A 897 8.02 -25.02 33.71
CA SER A 897 8.77 -26.24 33.85
C SER A 897 8.74 -27.10 32.59
N GLU A 898 9.90 -27.64 32.23
CA GLU A 898 10.05 -28.67 31.18
C GLU A 898 9.99 -30.08 31.73
N ASN A 899 10.31 -30.24 32.99
CA ASN A 899 10.44 -31.54 33.65
C ASN A 899 9.49 -31.66 34.84
N GLU A 900 9.18 -32.91 35.22
CA GLU A 900 8.34 -33.21 36.36
C GLU A 900 9.03 -32.97 37.73
N ALA A 901 10.29 -32.54 37.72
CA ALA A 901 11.01 -32.19 38.93
C ALA A 901 10.52 -30.85 39.50
N LEU A 902 9.99 -30.87 40.71
CA LEU A 902 9.43 -29.74 41.42
C LEU A 902 10.37 -29.35 42.55
N ASP A 903 11.08 -28.23 42.44
CA ASP A 903 11.88 -27.66 43.51
C ASP A 903 11.30 -26.32 44.01
N GLN A 904 10.90 -26.30 45.28
CA GLN A 904 10.35 -25.10 45.92
C GLN A 904 11.40 -24.00 46.12
N ALA A 905 12.66 -24.34 46.08
CA ALA A 905 13.75 -23.33 46.18
C ALA A 905 13.93 -22.52 44.90
N GLU A 906 13.54 -23.04 43.74
CA GLU A 906 13.68 -22.38 42.47
C GLU A 906 12.59 -21.35 42.21
N ALA A 907 11.34 -21.65 42.60
CA ALA A 907 10.19 -20.78 42.27
C ALA A 907 9.07 -20.85 43.30
N ASP A 908 8.20 -19.85 43.32
CA ASP A 908 6.92 -19.87 44.06
C ASP A 908 5.82 -20.61 43.28
N TYR A 909 5.87 -20.53 41.96
CA TYR A 909 4.91 -21.15 41.05
C TYR A 909 5.63 -21.82 39.89
N LEU A 910 5.29 -23.09 39.63
CA LEU A 910 5.68 -23.79 38.42
C LEU A 910 4.48 -23.93 37.50
N ILE A 911 4.67 -23.51 36.27
CA ILE A 911 3.67 -23.56 35.20
C ILE A 911 4.05 -24.70 34.25
N PHE A 912 3.06 -25.44 33.78
CA PHE A 912 3.23 -26.52 32.82
C PHE A 912 2.53 -26.12 31.51
N SER A 913 3.22 -25.35 30.66
CA SER A 913 2.72 -24.99 29.36
C SER A 913 2.92 -26.14 28.35
N LYS A 914 2.00 -26.30 27.42
CA LYS A 914 2.25 -27.17 26.28
C LYS A 914 3.35 -26.58 25.39
N PRO A 915 4.31 -27.40 24.91
CA PRO A 915 5.31 -26.96 23.98
C PRO A 915 4.66 -26.33 22.73
N LEU A 916 5.14 -25.17 22.33
CA LEU A 916 4.61 -24.42 21.21
C LEU A 916 5.75 -23.83 20.39
N GLU A 917 6.01 -24.43 19.24
CA GLU A 917 7.06 -23.92 18.35
C GLU A 917 6.71 -22.57 17.74
N LEU A 918 7.68 -21.68 17.73
CA LEU A 918 7.56 -20.43 16.96
C LEU A 918 7.49 -20.77 15.46
N PRO A 919 6.52 -20.23 14.71
CA PRO A 919 6.46 -20.47 13.26
C PRO A 919 7.81 -20.16 12.57
N PRO A 920 8.19 -20.89 11.52
CA PRO A 920 9.44 -20.65 10.81
C PRO A 920 9.58 -19.17 10.42
N ALA A 921 10.83 -18.67 10.38
CA ALA A 921 11.13 -17.33 9.90
C ALA A 921 11.44 -17.33 8.40
N ALA A 922 11.19 -16.22 7.74
CA ALA A 922 11.73 -15.97 6.42
C ALA A 922 13.24 -15.80 6.52
N VAL A 923 13.99 -16.69 5.87
CA VAL A 923 15.46 -16.70 5.92
C VAL A 923 16.05 -16.96 4.52
N LEU A 924 17.20 -16.35 4.25
CA LEU A 924 17.95 -16.59 3.03
C LEU A 924 18.73 -17.93 3.07
N GLY A 925 19.01 -18.45 4.27
CA GLY A 925 19.81 -19.65 4.44
C GLY A 925 21.31 -19.42 4.17
N VAL A 926 21.86 -18.28 4.60
CA VAL A 926 23.25 -17.88 4.44
C VAL A 926 23.94 -17.68 5.79
N MET A 927 25.21 -18.05 5.87
CA MET A 927 26.10 -17.68 6.97
C MET A 927 26.83 -16.39 6.56
N LEU A 928 26.83 -15.39 7.42
CA LEU A 928 27.30 -14.05 7.11
C LEU A 928 28.37 -13.57 8.09
N ALA A 929 29.29 -12.74 7.57
CA ALA A 929 30.21 -11.94 8.38
C ALA A 929 30.08 -10.46 7.98
N ASN A 930 30.05 -9.55 8.95
CA ASN A 930 30.08 -8.12 8.68
C ASN A 930 31.43 -7.70 8.08
N THR A 931 31.36 -6.91 7.00
CA THR A 931 32.54 -6.26 6.39
C THR A 931 32.24 -4.78 6.18
N PRO A 932 33.22 -3.93 5.95
CA PRO A 932 33.00 -2.51 5.65
C PRO A 932 32.15 -2.26 4.38
N GLU A 933 32.05 -3.26 3.48
CA GLU A 933 31.28 -3.18 2.23
C GLU A 933 29.84 -3.69 2.41
N GLY A 934 29.52 -4.34 3.53
CA GLY A 934 28.25 -5.00 3.85
C GLY A 934 28.43 -6.43 4.33
N PRO A 935 27.33 -7.17 4.65
CA PRO A 935 27.38 -8.58 5.03
C PRO A 935 27.91 -9.46 3.90
N ARG A 936 28.99 -10.17 4.18
CA ARG A 936 29.62 -11.10 3.23
C ARG A 936 29.16 -12.53 3.53
N VAL A 937 28.78 -13.27 2.49
CA VAL A 937 28.40 -14.67 2.55
C VAL A 937 29.65 -15.53 2.81
N GLU A 938 29.72 -16.14 3.99
CA GLU A 938 30.79 -17.06 4.39
C GLU A 938 30.45 -18.51 4.08
N GLY A 939 29.16 -18.81 3.96
CA GLY A 939 28.68 -20.15 3.65
C GLY A 939 27.18 -20.15 3.36
N LEU A 940 26.71 -21.29 2.86
CA LEU A 940 25.31 -21.55 2.58
C LEU A 940 24.88 -22.73 3.46
N THR A 941 23.67 -22.67 4.00
CA THR A 941 23.08 -23.80 4.72
C THR A 941 22.65 -24.90 3.75
N GLU A 942 22.46 -26.12 4.21
CA GLU A 942 22.10 -27.28 3.38
C GLU A 942 20.84 -27.06 2.53
N LYS A 943 19.89 -26.28 3.01
CA LYS A 943 18.63 -25.92 2.32
C LYS A 943 18.56 -24.43 1.96
N SER A 944 19.70 -23.83 1.60
CA SER A 944 19.79 -22.39 1.33
C SER A 944 18.89 -21.95 0.18
N LYS A 945 17.92 -21.11 0.46
CA LYS A 945 17.07 -20.45 -0.54
C LYS A 945 17.91 -19.53 -1.44
N ALA A 946 18.81 -18.78 -0.83
CA ALA A 946 19.75 -17.92 -1.55
C ALA A 946 20.71 -18.71 -2.45
N GLY A 947 21.21 -19.86 -1.97
CA GLY A 947 22.08 -20.74 -2.77
C GLY A 947 21.36 -21.30 -4.00
N VAL A 948 20.11 -21.74 -3.84
CA VAL A 948 19.29 -22.22 -4.98
C VAL A 948 19.06 -21.10 -5.99
N ALA A 949 18.94 -19.86 -5.54
CA ALA A 949 18.76 -18.70 -6.41
C ALA A 949 20.07 -18.22 -7.08
N GLY A 950 21.22 -18.74 -6.69
CA GLY A 950 22.51 -18.42 -7.31
C GLY A 950 23.36 -17.42 -6.52
N ILE A 951 23.09 -17.19 -5.23
CA ILE A 951 24.00 -16.48 -4.32
C ILE A 951 25.12 -17.44 -3.91
N GLU A 952 26.35 -16.94 -3.88
CA GLU A 952 27.55 -17.73 -3.68
C GLU A 952 28.37 -17.26 -2.47
N LYS A 953 29.24 -18.13 -1.98
CA LYS A 953 30.24 -17.75 -0.97
C LYS A 953 31.09 -16.59 -1.47
N LYS A 954 31.36 -15.60 -0.63
CA LYS A 954 32.08 -14.34 -0.83
C LYS A 954 31.25 -13.22 -1.48
N ASP A 955 30.00 -13.46 -1.89
CA ASP A 955 29.11 -12.37 -2.26
C ASP A 955 28.90 -11.43 -1.09
N VAL A 956 28.85 -10.13 -1.36
CA VAL A 956 28.50 -9.11 -0.36
C VAL A 956 27.08 -8.65 -0.63
N ILE A 957 26.22 -8.79 0.36
CA ILE A 957 24.82 -8.34 0.25
C ILE A 957 24.78 -6.83 0.44
N LEU A 958 24.24 -6.13 -0.54
CA LEU A 958 24.14 -4.66 -0.57
C LEU A 958 22.73 -4.15 -0.26
N ALA A 959 21.71 -4.91 -0.65
CA ALA A 959 20.32 -4.58 -0.41
C ALA A 959 19.43 -5.82 -0.49
N LEU A 960 18.27 -5.76 0.19
CA LEU A 960 17.18 -6.71 0.02
C LEU A 960 15.96 -5.91 -0.46
N ASP A 961 15.42 -6.27 -1.61
CA ASP A 961 14.52 -5.45 -2.40
C ASP A 961 15.16 -4.06 -2.65
N ASP A 962 14.49 -2.96 -2.30
CA ASP A 962 15.05 -1.61 -2.43
C ASP A 962 15.73 -1.11 -1.15
N GLU A 963 15.78 -1.94 -0.08
CA GLU A 963 16.35 -1.53 1.20
C GLU A 963 17.84 -1.84 1.30
N PRO A 964 18.69 -0.83 1.59
CA PRO A 964 20.12 -1.05 1.74
C PRO A 964 20.45 -1.87 2.99
N VAL A 965 21.40 -2.78 2.84
CA VAL A 965 21.91 -3.65 3.89
C VAL A 965 23.37 -3.32 4.13
N ALA A 966 23.67 -2.64 5.23
CA ALA A 966 25.02 -2.32 5.64
C ALA A 966 25.59 -3.35 6.63
N THR A 967 24.73 -3.97 7.42
CA THR A 967 25.08 -4.93 8.47
C THR A 967 24.19 -6.16 8.44
N ILE A 968 24.59 -7.21 9.14
CA ILE A 968 23.75 -8.40 9.35
C ILE A 968 22.46 -8.03 10.07
N ASP A 969 22.54 -7.05 10.99
CA ASP A 969 21.37 -6.60 11.74
C ASP A 969 20.35 -5.93 10.81
N ASP A 970 20.79 -5.10 9.84
CA ASP A 970 19.90 -4.53 8.83
C ASP A 970 19.15 -5.64 8.05
N LEU A 971 19.89 -6.67 7.65
CA LEU A 971 19.29 -7.79 6.93
C LEU A 971 18.25 -8.55 7.78
N LYS A 972 18.58 -8.84 9.05
CA LYS A 972 17.65 -9.48 9.98
C LYS A 972 16.41 -8.65 10.21
N ILE A 973 16.57 -7.33 10.37
CA ILE A 973 15.46 -6.40 10.57
C ILE A 973 14.54 -6.39 9.34
N ILE A 974 15.09 -6.36 8.13
CA ILE A 974 14.30 -6.38 6.89
C ILE A 974 13.56 -7.72 6.75
N LEU A 975 14.23 -8.84 7.05
CA LEU A 975 13.63 -10.17 6.94
C LEU A 975 12.50 -10.42 7.95
N LEU A 976 12.46 -9.71 9.10
CA LEU A 976 11.33 -9.79 10.03
C LEU A 976 9.97 -9.39 9.41
N GLY A 977 10.00 -8.50 8.41
CA GLY A 977 8.80 -8.06 7.69
C GLY A 977 8.47 -8.93 6.47
N LYS A 978 9.24 -9.99 6.18
CA LYS A 978 9.04 -10.82 4.99
C LYS A 978 8.33 -12.12 5.31
N GLU A 979 7.55 -12.60 4.34
CA GLU A 979 6.83 -13.87 4.45
C GLU A 979 7.55 -15.01 3.73
N ILE A 980 7.44 -16.22 4.29
CA ILE A 980 7.90 -17.44 3.63
C ILE A 980 7.13 -17.65 2.32
N GLY A 981 7.85 -18.07 1.28
CA GLY A 981 7.29 -18.28 -0.05
C GLY A 981 7.17 -17.02 -0.90
N LYS A 982 7.40 -15.83 -0.34
CA LYS A 982 7.47 -14.59 -1.13
C LYS A 982 8.83 -14.44 -1.80
N GLN A 983 8.81 -13.86 -2.97
CA GLN A 983 10.03 -13.54 -3.70
C GLN A 983 10.56 -12.17 -3.25
N VAL A 984 11.84 -12.13 -2.92
CA VAL A 984 12.59 -10.90 -2.64
C VAL A 984 13.72 -10.76 -3.63
N THR A 985 14.18 -9.55 -3.89
CA THR A 985 15.35 -9.28 -4.72
C THR A 985 16.56 -8.99 -3.85
N VAL A 986 17.55 -9.88 -3.86
CA VAL A 986 18.80 -9.67 -3.15
C VAL A 986 19.81 -9.03 -4.10
N ARG A 987 20.22 -7.80 -3.82
CA ARG A 987 21.27 -7.13 -4.57
C ARG A 987 22.61 -7.43 -3.93
N ILE A 988 23.48 -8.03 -4.71
CA ILE A 988 24.81 -8.46 -4.25
C ILE A 988 25.92 -7.80 -5.05
N LYS A 989 27.08 -7.72 -4.44
CA LYS A 989 28.37 -7.42 -5.10
C LYS A 989 29.16 -8.71 -5.17
N ARG A 990 29.47 -9.16 -6.38
CA ARG A 990 30.29 -10.36 -6.64
C ARG A 990 31.62 -9.95 -7.25
N LYS A 991 32.70 -10.50 -6.72
CA LYS A 991 34.05 -10.34 -7.25
C LYS A 991 34.44 -11.59 -8.05
N SER A 992 34.55 -11.48 -9.37
CA SER A 992 35.00 -12.60 -10.21
C SER A 992 36.48 -12.88 -10.00
N GLY A 993 36.85 -14.18 -9.80
CA GLY A 993 38.21 -14.61 -9.68
C GLY A 993 38.86 -14.76 -11.05
N GLY A 994 39.86 -13.95 -11.34
CA GLY A 994 40.66 -14.02 -12.58
C GLY A 994 41.75 -12.92 -12.58
N TRP A 995 42.60 -12.92 -13.57
CA TRP A 995 43.67 -11.91 -13.71
C TRP A 995 43.14 -10.48 -13.90
N PHE A 996 41.83 -10.34 -14.31
CA PHE A 996 41.11 -9.06 -14.28
C PHE A 996 39.99 -9.16 -13.25
N ARG A 997 40.21 -8.57 -12.04
CA ARG A 997 39.18 -8.45 -11.00
C ARG A 997 38.07 -7.55 -11.52
N GLN A 998 36.98 -8.12 -12.03
CA GLN A 998 35.76 -7.40 -12.31
C GLN A 998 34.81 -7.55 -11.12
N GLU A 999 34.31 -6.43 -10.62
CA GLU A 999 33.22 -6.39 -9.66
C GLU A 999 31.91 -6.23 -10.42
N ALA A 1000 30.93 -7.08 -10.14
CA ALA A 1000 29.59 -7.01 -10.70
C ALA A 1000 28.58 -6.81 -9.60
N ILE A 1001 27.61 -5.91 -9.81
CA ILE A 1001 26.41 -5.80 -8.96
C ILE A 1001 25.32 -6.60 -9.66
N LEU A 1002 24.77 -7.58 -8.96
CA LEU A 1002 23.75 -8.49 -9.45
C LEU A 1002 22.49 -8.34 -8.58
N SER A 1003 21.33 -8.40 -9.20
CA SER A 1003 20.02 -8.48 -8.52
C SER A 1003 19.47 -9.88 -8.71
N ILE A 1004 19.40 -10.64 -7.64
CA ILE A 1004 19.03 -12.06 -7.65
C ILE A 1004 17.67 -12.23 -6.97
N PRO A 1005 16.65 -12.71 -7.68
CA PRO A 1005 15.37 -13.04 -7.08
C PRO A 1005 15.50 -14.31 -6.23
N VAL A 1006 15.11 -14.23 -4.97
CA VAL A 1006 15.14 -15.34 -4.00
C VAL A 1006 13.74 -15.55 -3.47
N VAL A 1007 13.25 -16.80 -3.46
CA VAL A 1007 11.99 -17.15 -2.79
C VAL A 1007 12.32 -17.57 -1.36
N LEU A 1008 11.83 -16.82 -0.37
CA LEU A 1008 12.13 -17.02 1.06
C LEU A 1008 11.51 -18.28 1.65
#